data_0b62f419518b74f71d8df5f1a4cba553
#
_entry.id   0b62f419518b74f71d8df5f1a4cba553
#
_cell.length_a   1.000
_cell.length_b   1.000
_cell.length_c   1.000
_cell.angle_alpha   90.00
_cell.angle_beta   90.00
_cell.angle_gamma   90.00
#
_symmetry.space_group_name_H-M   'P 1'
#
loop_
_entity.id
_entity.type
_entity.pdbx_description
1 polymer ?
#
loop_
_entity_poly.entity_id
_entity_poly.type
_entity_poly.pdbx_seq_one_letter_code
_entity_poly.pdbx_strand_id
1 'polypeptide(L)'
;MIELFIGATIFALCLIILIKDVKFFLYVLLALSVLLHKEIFSLYVWDLLPVRFAMMAVVAYVLIRLINHSLALVRTGDVRQIYSKYSSDPFVVTLVLLWIVRGVSIYFSADMRSSLELFTFFTSIVIVGLFIYIRLKQSKEASLNYIKFYILVGLTLALVGYLQVFVNYKYGVTFGALWTIPGHMPRVGSLFWDVNHFGGFLASLLPLIGVLMAVSPAIKSKLFYALCLVPYISILFLTNSRTSWMFVAASLSVFCFLLLIKKFALKGTFIALSAFILISGTSAYMYSLGHSGFRNIVRTYINYRIDSFDAHFLLLQGTADVFSMYPVLGGGYGSFFTQFKKTEIASEYLRRDPAGLITKVPAHSIWGEAAAETGAVGFGVWLFLAVILIAVPLFNFLRRASYRDYFIDGAIVSSMVGFFTAGIFYSYNSEFFWFVLILYFSYSVAVLTRDLNTSFDFSVLRKGLQLIEHKLNAGFIMLIMLAIALIFINLGKNSLITWDESIYALISKNIVNSKEFMTLYWDKIWFEKPPLYFWVTAAFMDIFGIAEFSARLLSALSGLGMVIITIVFTRKIYGKNSAYLAGFILLTTTQFLYYARTSMLDVTSSFFITAALALYYLSPRRVIHLALVGILIGLAGMTKGIIFVLPLAVILSYEAIRGLLIEKNIKTTVATLLKVFLTTAFFALLVILPWHLYMINAHGKAFINSYFFYHILERASTSIEDKGKPFLWYLVVLKVSMRLWFLLLIPSMLFAITAVVKKDLLAKINIYLSSKEVDGLLFILLWALIPFFFFSISVSKLIWYIMPLYVPLAIICGVSFVFLIRRFFAFRKLAAFQDLFYLSSFTLIVLGLAYFYTQKSLVYTGDFNASQKEILLAANKLYPDKLIWIDRLDHPVVLYYREGPFHKSEFKPIKGKLYIVRSGEPFHFITNQRRFTELQLLFPTLKVDAVAGDFVLASYSLL
;
A
#
# COMPACT_ATOMS: atom_id res chain seq x y z
N MET A 1 -2.41 50.10 13.04
CA MET A 1 -2.73 51.09 11.96
C MET A 1 -1.70 51.08 10.84
N ILE A 2 -0.40 51.16 11.13
CA ILE A 2 0.66 51.14 10.09
C ILE A 2 0.59 49.85 9.27
N GLU A 3 0.42 48.69 9.91
CA GLU A 3 0.34 47.40 9.26
C GLU A 3 -0.89 47.28 8.35
N LEU A 4 -2.05 47.78 8.80
CA LEU A 4 -3.28 47.80 7.98
C LEU A 4 -3.08 48.75 6.76
N PHE A 5 -2.39 49.88 6.94
CA PHE A 5 -2.05 50.77 5.84
C PHE A 5 -1.10 50.12 4.84
N ILE A 6 -0.08 49.40 5.31
CA ILE A 6 0.81 48.59 4.45
C ILE A 6 0.03 47.57 3.66
N GLY A 7 -0.83 46.80 4.31
CA GLY A 7 -1.68 45.76 3.65
C GLY A 7 -2.62 46.36 2.62
N ALA A 8 -3.31 47.46 2.98
CA ALA A 8 -4.18 48.17 2.05
C ALA A 8 -3.43 48.75 0.83
N THR A 9 -2.21 49.22 1.07
CA THR A 9 -1.33 49.73 0.01
C THR A 9 -0.91 48.59 -0.93
N ILE A 10 -0.51 47.44 -0.42
CA ILE A 10 -0.17 46.25 -1.22
C ILE A 10 -1.40 45.81 -2.04
N PHE A 11 -2.57 45.70 -1.42
CA PHE A 11 -3.81 45.38 -2.10
C PHE A 11 -4.12 46.33 -3.26
N ALA A 12 -4.08 47.66 -2.98
CA ALA A 12 -4.37 48.66 -3.99
C ALA A 12 -3.36 48.62 -5.16
N LEU A 13 -2.06 48.52 -4.86
CA LEU A 13 -1.02 48.39 -5.88
C LEU A 13 -1.23 47.12 -6.72
N CYS A 14 -1.50 45.99 -6.09
CA CYS A 14 -1.77 44.74 -6.76
C CYS A 14 -3.01 44.84 -7.66
N LEU A 15 -4.07 45.48 -7.18
CA LEU A 15 -5.30 45.67 -7.99
C LEU A 15 -5.05 46.59 -9.18
N ILE A 16 -4.30 47.66 -9.01
CA ILE A 16 -3.93 48.61 -10.11
C ILE A 16 -3.08 47.84 -11.15
N ILE A 17 -2.08 47.10 -10.73
CA ILE A 17 -1.22 46.34 -11.64
C ILE A 17 -2.08 45.27 -12.38
N LEU A 18 -2.95 44.60 -11.67
CA LEU A 18 -3.83 43.56 -12.25
C LEU A 18 -4.78 44.13 -13.32
N ILE A 19 -5.32 45.32 -13.08
CA ILE A 19 -6.18 46.04 -14.05
C ILE A 19 -5.39 46.49 -15.28
N LYS A 20 -4.18 46.96 -15.08
CA LYS A 20 -3.32 47.49 -16.16
C LYS A 20 -2.62 46.37 -16.96
N ASP A 21 -2.00 45.43 -16.28
CA ASP A 21 -1.25 44.36 -16.94
C ASP A 21 -1.34 43.07 -16.14
N VAL A 22 -2.25 42.17 -16.57
CA VAL A 22 -2.43 40.85 -15.97
C VAL A 22 -1.17 39.99 -16.05
N LYS A 23 -0.37 40.14 -17.12
CA LYS A 23 0.83 39.32 -17.30
C LYS A 23 1.88 39.70 -16.27
N PHE A 24 2.13 40.98 -16.12
CA PHE A 24 3.08 41.51 -15.12
C PHE A 24 2.59 41.17 -13.70
N PHE A 25 1.29 41.33 -13.43
CA PHE A 25 0.70 40.98 -12.14
C PHE A 25 0.96 39.51 -11.77
N LEU A 26 0.88 38.57 -12.70
CA LEU A 26 1.17 37.15 -12.39
C LEU A 26 2.62 36.95 -11.95
N TYR A 27 3.59 37.66 -12.48
CA TYR A 27 4.98 37.63 -11.97
C TYR A 27 5.04 38.18 -10.53
N VAL A 28 4.36 39.28 -10.25
CA VAL A 28 4.29 39.85 -8.88
C VAL A 28 3.65 38.88 -7.91
N LEU A 29 2.52 38.27 -8.26
CA LEU A 29 1.83 37.28 -7.43
C LEU A 29 2.73 36.06 -7.10
N LEU A 30 3.40 35.54 -8.12
CA LEU A 30 4.32 34.40 -7.95
C LEU A 30 5.53 34.79 -7.09
N ALA A 31 6.11 35.97 -7.25
CA ALA A 31 7.18 36.45 -6.42
C ALA A 31 6.76 36.61 -4.95
N LEU A 32 5.61 37.23 -4.72
CA LEU A 32 5.08 37.45 -3.36
C LEU A 32 4.77 36.14 -2.65
N SER A 33 4.40 35.08 -3.39
CA SER A 33 4.06 33.78 -2.79
C SER A 33 5.25 33.07 -2.12
N VAL A 34 6.50 33.49 -2.44
CA VAL A 34 7.71 32.80 -1.95
C VAL A 34 8.76 33.75 -1.37
N LEU A 35 8.79 35.04 -1.77
CA LEU A 35 9.81 35.97 -1.31
C LEU A 35 9.51 36.64 0.05
N LEU A 36 8.25 36.83 0.37
CA LEU A 36 7.81 37.55 1.56
C LEU A 36 6.84 36.70 2.37
N HIS A 37 7.38 35.71 3.08
CA HIS A 37 6.64 34.83 3.98
C HIS A 37 6.59 35.30 5.44
N LYS A 38 6.70 36.63 5.66
CA LYS A 38 6.48 37.22 6.96
C LYS A 38 5.09 37.84 7.01
N GLU A 39 4.34 37.55 8.03
CA GLU A 39 3.06 38.20 8.31
C GLU A 39 3.23 39.71 8.47
N ILE A 40 2.35 40.49 7.86
CA ILE A 40 2.25 41.92 8.03
C ILE A 40 1.50 42.19 9.32
N PHE A 41 0.38 41.53 9.53
CA PHE A 41 -0.37 41.50 10.78
C PHE A 41 -1.30 40.32 10.83
N SER A 42 -1.70 39.89 12.05
CA SER A 42 -2.72 38.89 12.26
C SER A 42 -4.06 39.56 12.53
N LEU A 43 -5.07 39.24 11.73
CA LEU A 43 -6.42 39.68 12.00
C LEU A 43 -7.19 38.50 12.62
N TYR A 44 -7.27 38.50 13.95
CA TYR A 44 -7.86 37.42 14.73
C TYR A 44 -7.09 36.10 14.61
N VAL A 45 -7.34 35.33 13.57
CA VAL A 45 -6.75 34.03 13.26
C VAL A 45 -6.05 34.05 11.91
N TRP A 46 -6.15 35.14 11.16
CA TRP A 46 -5.60 35.21 9.81
C TRP A 46 -4.25 35.95 9.82
N ASP A 47 -3.20 35.18 9.56
CA ASP A 47 -1.88 35.76 9.28
C ASP A 47 -1.90 36.34 7.88
N LEU A 48 -1.96 37.62 7.77
CA LEU A 48 -2.03 38.33 6.49
C LEU A 48 -0.64 38.53 5.91
N LEU A 49 -0.22 37.59 5.08
CA LEU A 49 0.99 37.66 4.29
C LEU A 49 0.81 38.59 3.07
N PRO A 50 1.87 39.17 2.53
CA PRO A 50 1.79 39.99 1.30
C PRO A 50 1.10 39.28 0.13
N VAL A 51 1.32 38.01 -0.06
CA VAL A 51 0.67 37.24 -1.12
C VAL A 51 -0.85 37.18 -0.95
N ARG A 52 -1.35 37.14 0.29
CA ARG A 52 -2.79 37.08 0.57
C ARG A 52 -3.51 38.35 0.16
N PHE A 53 -2.87 39.52 0.28
CA PHE A 53 -3.39 40.80 -0.27
C PHE A 53 -3.43 40.79 -1.81
N ALA A 54 -2.42 40.21 -2.46
CA ALA A 54 -2.43 40.02 -3.91
C ALA A 54 -3.54 39.03 -4.34
N MET A 55 -3.77 37.97 -3.56
CA MET A 55 -4.89 37.03 -3.80
C MET A 55 -6.23 37.71 -3.62
N MET A 56 -6.41 38.56 -2.60
CA MET A 56 -7.62 39.37 -2.40
C MET A 56 -7.87 40.30 -3.57
N ALA A 57 -6.83 40.89 -4.16
CA ALA A 57 -6.95 41.72 -5.35
C ALA A 57 -7.46 40.93 -6.56
N VAL A 58 -7.02 39.66 -6.73
CA VAL A 58 -7.58 38.77 -7.75
C VAL A 58 -9.04 38.46 -7.47
N VAL A 59 -9.39 38.14 -6.23
CA VAL A 59 -10.79 37.86 -5.84
C VAL A 59 -11.68 39.08 -6.16
N ALA A 60 -11.26 40.26 -5.73
CA ALA A 60 -11.98 41.51 -6.03
C ALA A 60 -12.13 41.75 -7.56
N TYR A 61 -11.04 41.59 -8.31
CA TYR A 61 -11.06 41.70 -9.77
C TYR A 61 -12.02 40.71 -10.42
N VAL A 62 -11.98 39.44 -10.01
CA VAL A 62 -12.88 38.42 -10.52
C VAL A 62 -14.33 38.72 -10.19
N LEU A 63 -14.65 39.17 -8.97
CA LEU A 63 -15.98 39.56 -8.54
C LEU A 63 -16.52 40.74 -9.38
N ILE A 64 -15.69 41.80 -9.55
CA ILE A 64 -16.06 42.95 -10.40
C ILE A 64 -16.36 42.49 -11.83
N ARG A 65 -15.53 41.61 -12.38
CA ARG A 65 -15.73 41.05 -13.73
C ARG A 65 -17.00 40.23 -13.83
N LEU A 66 -17.27 39.39 -12.82
CA LEU A 66 -18.50 38.58 -12.75
C LEU A 66 -19.76 39.46 -12.67
N ILE A 67 -19.74 40.51 -11.83
CA ILE A 67 -20.85 41.44 -11.70
C ILE A 67 -21.10 42.14 -13.04
N ASN A 68 -20.06 42.71 -13.65
CA ASN A 68 -20.16 43.39 -14.96
C ASN A 68 -20.64 42.43 -16.06
N HIS A 69 -20.19 41.15 -16.01
CA HIS A 69 -20.58 40.16 -16.99
C HIS A 69 -22.01 39.63 -16.76
N SER A 70 -22.43 39.47 -15.51
CA SER A 70 -23.79 39.10 -15.13
C SER A 70 -24.81 40.19 -15.56
N LEU A 71 -24.46 41.46 -15.39
CA LEU A 71 -25.25 42.58 -15.87
C LEU A 71 -25.37 42.59 -17.41
N ALA A 72 -24.31 42.20 -18.11
CA ALA A 72 -24.33 42.05 -19.57
C ALA A 72 -25.14 40.84 -20.02
N LEU A 73 -25.04 39.70 -19.30
CA LEU A 73 -25.75 38.45 -19.58
C LEU A 73 -27.26 38.55 -19.34
N VAL A 74 -27.69 39.31 -18.34
CA VAL A 74 -29.10 39.61 -18.11
C VAL A 74 -29.70 40.38 -19.33
N ARG A 75 -28.82 41.14 -20.01
CA ARG A 75 -29.21 41.87 -21.24
C ARG A 75 -29.19 40.99 -22.52
N THR A 76 -28.36 39.96 -22.59
CA THR A 76 -28.10 39.16 -23.81
C THR A 76 -28.67 37.74 -23.80
N GLY A 77 -29.07 37.21 -22.66
CA GLY A 77 -29.68 35.87 -22.52
C GLY A 77 -28.76 34.65 -22.68
N ASP A 78 -27.45 34.83 -22.78
CA ASP A 78 -26.52 33.82 -23.28
C ASP A 78 -25.77 33.06 -22.17
N VAL A 79 -26.47 32.82 -21.04
CA VAL A 79 -25.90 32.09 -19.86
C VAL A 79 -25.46 30.65 -20.20
N ARG A 80 -26.14 30.01 -21.15
CA ARG A 80 -25.86 28.61 -21.53
C ARG A 80 -24.50 28.42 -22.17
N GLN A 81 -23.96 29.34 -22.93
CA GLN A 81 -22.65 29.18 -23.60
C GLN A 81 -21.48 29.20 -22.62
N ILE A 82 -21.54 30.02 -21.58
CA ILE A 82 -20.47 30.10 -20.56
C ILE A 82 -20.48 28.85 -19.69
N TYR A 83 -21.69 28.45 -19.26
CA TYR A 83 -21.82 27.22 -18.45
C TYR A 83 -21.32 26.00 -19.21
N SER A 84 -21.64 25.83 -20.48
CA SER A 84 -21.20 24.70 -21.28
C SER A 84 -19.66 24.64 -21.46
N LYS A 85 -19.01 25.80 -21.57
CA LYS A 85 -17.55 25.90 -21.79
C LYS A 85 -16.73 25.47 -20.61
N TYR A 86 -17.18 25.75 -19.38
CA TYR A 86 -16.39 25.43 -18.15
C TYR A 86 -16.89 24.17 -17.46
N SER A 87 -18.14 23.77 -17.61
CA SER A 87 -18.68 22.54 -17.03
C SER A 87 -18.15 21.27 -17.71
N SER A 88 -17.53 21.37 -18.87
CA SER A 88 -16.88 20.25 -19.57
C SER A 88 -15.40 20.04 -19.18
N ASP A 89 -14.76 21.03 -18.54
CA ASP A 89 -13.34 20.95 -18.16
C ASP A 89 -13.14 20.14 -16.87
N PRO A 90 -12.47 18.96 -16.93
CA PRO A 90 -12.36 18.07 -15.79
C PRO A 90 -11.64 18.69 -14.59
N PHE A 91 -10.65 19.55 -14.81
CA PHE A 91 -9.91 20.21 -13.73
C PHE A 91 -10.79 21.22 -13.00
N VAL A 92 -11.52 22.05 -13.75
CA VAL A 92 -12.44 23.05 -13.17
C VAL A 92 -13.51 22.35 -12.34
N VAL A 93 -14.17 21.34 -12.93
CA VAL A 93 -15.23 20.57 -12.24
C VAL A 93 -14.69 19.92 -10.96
N THR A 94 -13.53 19.30 -11.03
CA THR A 94 -12.95 18.59 -9.85
C THR A 94 -12.55 19.58 -8.76
N LEU A 95 -11.97 20.71 -9.10
CA LEU A 95 -11.57 21.72 -8.12
C LEU A 95 -12.79 22.36 -7.44
N VAL A 96 -13.87 22.62 -8.20
CA VAL A 96 -15.15 23.09 -7.65
C VAL A 96 -15.80 22.03 -6.75
N LEU A 97 -15.79 20.76 -7.17
CA LEU A 97 -16.29 19.66 -6.31
C LEU A 97 -15.50 19.54 -5.00
N LEU A 98 -14.18 19.67 -5.07
CA LEU A 98 -13.34 19.65 -3.87
C LEU A 98 -13.66 20.82 -2.94
N TRP A 99 -13.92 22.00 -3.50
CA TRP A 99 -14.35 23.18 -2.75
C TRP A 99 -15.72 22.95 -2.08
N ILE A 100 -16.71 22.40 -2.81
CA ILE A 100 -18.03 22.07 -2.27
C ILE A 100 -17.93 21.07 -1.12
N VAL A 101 -17.18 19.97 -1.31
CA VAL A 101 -17.05 18.91 -0.29
C VAL A 101 -16.37 19.43 0.97
N ARG A 102 -15.31 20.24 0.84
CA ARG A 102 -14.68 20.91 1.98
C ARG A 102 -15.67 21.86 2.69
N GLY A 103 -16.45 22.61 1.95
CA GLY A 103 -17.47 23.48 2.52
C GLY A 103 -18.56 22.71 3.27
N VAL A 104 -19.06 21.61 2.71
CA VAL A 104 -20.04 20.75 3.39
C VAL A 104 -19.45 20.09 4.63
N SER A 105 -18.18 19.69 4.60
CA SER A 105 -17.54 19.03 5.75
C SER A 105 -17.40 19.94 6.97
N ILE A 106 -17.43 21.28 6.80
CA ILE A 106 -17.40 22.23 7.92
C ILE A 106 -18.56 22.01 8.89
N TYR A 107 -19.72 21.62 8.38
CA TYR A 107 -20.90 21.35 9.22
C TYR A 107 -20.62 20.27 10.30
N PHE A 108 -19.72 19.35 10.02
CA PHE A 108 -19.34 18.26 10.93
C PHE A 108 -18.11 18.59 11.79
N SER A 109 -17.58 19.82 11.69
CA SER A 109 -16.36 20.21 12.37
C SER A 109 -16.57 20.40 13.87
N ALA A 110 -15.64 19.84 14.64
CA ALA A 110 -15.55 20.10 16.07
C ALA A 110 -14.89 21.48 16.39
N ASP A 111 -14.33 22.14 15.37
CA ASP A 111 -13.69 23.46 15.46
C ASP A 111 -14.13 24.34 14.29
N MET A 112 -15.35 24.85 14.38
CA MET A 112 -15.99 25.67 13.34
C MET A 112 -15.13 26.89 12.96
N ARG A 113 -14.45 27.49 13.94
CA ARG A 113 -13.62 28.69 13.69
C ARG A 113 -12.44 28.38 12.77
N SER A 114 -11.63 27.38 13.13
CA SER A 114 -10.50 26.95 12.28
C SER A 114 -10.95 26.48 10.92
N SER A 115 -12.10 25.80 10.86
CA SER A 115 -12.67 25.32 9.60
C SER A 115 -13.05 26.44 8.66
N LEU A 116 -13.71 27.49 9.14
CA LEU A 116 -14.09 28.65 8.35
C LEU A 116 -12.86 29.44 7.86
N GLU A 117 -11.85 29.56 8.71
CA GLU A 117 -10.59 30.21 8.37
C GLU A 117 -9.89 29.49 7.22
N LEU A 118 -9.63 28.19 7.37
CA LEU A 118 -8.98 27.38 6.35
C LEU A 118 -9.80 27.28 5.06
N PHE A 119 -11.13 27.25 5.18
CA PHE A 119 -12.01 27.22 4.01
C PHE A 119 -12.01 28.55 3.25
N THR A 120 -11.96 29.68 3.96
CA THR A 120 -11.83 31.01 3.31
C THR A 120 -10.50 31.12 2.59
N PHE A 121 -9.43 30.64 3.22
CA PHE A 121 -8.12 30.56 2.59
C PHE A 121 -8.13 29.66 1.36
N PHE A 122 -8.68 28.45 1.47
CA PHE A 122 -8.81 27.53 0.34
C PHE A 122 -9.70 28.09 -0.78
N THR A 123 -10.76 28.82 -0.46
CA THR A 123 -11.61 29.51 -1.44
C THR A 123 -10.78 30.51 -2.25
N SER A 124 -9.91 31.28 -1.59
CA SER A 124 -8.99 32.19 -2.27
C SER A 124 -8.03 31.44 -3.21
N ILE A 125 -7.48 30.29 -2.77
CA ILE A 125 -6.63 29.44 -3.62
C ILE A 125 -7.41 28.94 -4.86
N VAL A 126 -8.65 28.51 -4.68
CA VAL A 126 -9.48 28.03 -5.81
C VAL A 126 -9.73 29.14 -6.82
N ILE A 127 -10.14 30.32 -6.37
CA ILE A 127 -10.41 31.47 -7.27
C ILE A 127 -9.15 31.88 -8.02
N VAL A 128 -8.03 32.07 -7.29
CA VAL A 128 -6.75 32.48 -7.87
C VAL A 128 -6.19 31.38 -8.78
N GLY A 129 -6.28 30.13 -8.35
CA GLY A 129 -5.84 28.97 -9.12
C GLY A 129 -6.61 28.83 -10.45
N LEU A 130 -7.93 28.97 -10.42
CA LEU A 130 -8.74 28.99 -11.64
C LEU A 130 -8.40 30.20 -12.53
N PHE A 131 -8.15 31.37 -11.94
CA PHE A 131 -7.72 32.55 -12.69
C PHE A 131 -6.39 32.28 -13.42
N ILE A 132 -5.37 31.75 -12.73
CA ILE A 132 -4.08 31.38 -13.34
C ILE A 132 -4.29 30.33 -14.45
N TYR A 133 -5.01 29.24 -14.15
CA TYR A 133 -5.27 28.16 -15.08
C TYR A 133 -5.96 28.62 -16.36
N ILE A 134 -7.06 29.37 -16.25
CA ILE A 134 -7.83 29.85 -17.42
C ILE A 134 -6.95 30.75 -18.30
N ARG A 135 -6.08 31.56 -17.71
CA ARG A 135 -5.18 32.44 -18.46
C ARG A 135 -4.06 31.71 -19.16
N LEU A 136 -3.53 30.63 -18.54
CA LEU A 136 -2.33 29.99 -19.01
C LEU A 136 -2.57 28.74 -19.86
N LYS A 137 -3.72 28.08 -19.72
CA LYS A 137 -4.01 26.81 -20.44
C LYS A 137 -4.06 26.95 -21.99
N GLN A 138 -4.00 28.16 -22.51
CA GLN A 138 -4.00 28.41 -23.96
C GLN A 138 -2.57 28.60 -24.53
N SER A 139 -1.56 28.86 -23.70
CA SER A 139 -0.20 29.15 -24.13
C SER A 139 0.85 28.38 -23.36
N LYS A 140 1.45 27.38 -24.00
CA LYS A 140 2.56 26.62 -23.41
C LYS A 140 3.79 27.51 -23.13
N GLU A 141 4.04 28.52 -23.97
CA GLU A 141 5.18 29.41 -23.84
C GLU A 141 5.02 30.35 -22.65
N ALA A 142 3.82 30.91 -22.46
CA ALA A 142 3.51 31.72 -21.29
C ALA A 142 3.67 30.89 -20.00
N SER A 143 3.08 29.69 -19.93
CA SER A 143 3.20 28.81 -18.78
C SER A 143 4.65 28.45 -18.46
N LEU A 144 5.43 28.12 -19.49
CA LEU A 144 6.86 27.80 -19.33
C LEU A 144 7.68 29.02 -18.84
N ASN A 145 7.36 30.22 -19.29
CA ASN A 145 8.04 31.44 -18.86
C ASN A 145 7.79 31.75 -17.36
N TYR A 146 6.56 31.52 -16.86
CA TYR A 146 6.27 31.66 -15.42
C TYR A 146 6.99 30.58 -14.59
N ILE A 147 7.09 29.36 -15.10
CA ILE A 147 7.86 28.29 -14.45
C ILE A 147 9.36 28.66 -14.39
N LYS A 148 9.94 29.16 -15.50
CA LYS A 148 11.33 29.66 -15.53
C LYS A 148 11.53 30.81 -14.53
N PHE A 149 10.56 31.68 -14.41
CA PHE A 149 10.60 32.74 -13.42
C PHE A 149 10.63 32.18 -11.98
N TYR A 150 9.85 31.16 -11.68
CA TYR A 150 9.91 30.48 -10.38
C TYR A 150 11.27 29.84 -10.11
N ILE A 151 11.94 29.30 -11.14
CA ILE A 151 13.32 28.81 -11.01
C ILE A 151 14.26 29.96 -10.64
N LEU A 152 14.12 31.12 -11.27
CA LEU A 152 14.94 32.31 -10.95
C LEU A 152 14.70 32.81 -9.52
N VAL A 153 13.44 32.84 -9.10
CA VAL A 153 13.08 33.19 -7.71
C VAL A 153 13.66 32.20 -6.72
N GLY A 154 13.57 30.89 -7.01
CA GLY A 154 14.16 29.84 -6.19
C GLY A 154 15.68 29.93 -6.10
N LEU A 155 16.37 30.35 -7.20
CA LEU A 155 17.81 30.65 -7.18
C LEU A 155 18.12 31.82 -6.22
N THR A 156 17.35 32.90 -6.30
CA THR A 156 17.50 34.04 -5.39
C THR A 156 17.37 33.61 -3.93
N LEU A 157 16.37 32.79 -3.63
CA LEU A 157 16.15 32.25 -2.29
C LEU A 157 17.28 31.30 -1.84
N ALA A 158 17.84 30.51 -2.74
CA ALA A 158 18.98 29.66 -2.44
C ALA A 158 20.23 30.52 -2.11
N LEU A 159 20.45 31.60 -2.85
CA LEU A 159 21.53 32.55 -2.57
C LEU A 159 21.33 33.26 -1.23
N VAL A 160 20.11 33.66 -0.90
CA VAL A 160 19.77 34.16 0.45
C VAL A 160 20.06 33.12 1.52
N GLY A 161 19.79 31.85 1.28
CA GLY A 161 20.14 30.76 2.18
C GLY A 161 21.65 30.67 2.45
N TYR A 162 22.50 30.85 1.43
CA TYR A 162 23.95 30.96 1.65
C TYR A 162 24.34 32.18 2.47
N LEU A 163 23.73 33.34 2.18
CA LEU A 163 23.97 34.51 2.96
C LEU A 163 23.60 34.33 4.44
N GLN A 164 22.50 33.61 4.74
CA GLN A 164 22.13 33.30 6.12
C GLN A 164 23.22 32.48 6.83
N VAL A 165 23.72 31.42 6.17
CA VAL A 165 24.78 30.57 6.73
C VAL A 165 26.04 31.38 6.97
N PHE A 166 26.45 32.20 5.98
CA PHE A 166 27.64 33.05 6.07
C PHE A 166 27.54 34.11 7.21
N VAL A 167 26.43 34.83 7.30
CA VAL A 167 26.18 35.84 8.33
C VAL A 167 26.13 35.19 9.71
N ASN A 168 25.47 34.05 9.85
CA ASN A 168 25.44 33.35 11.11
C ASN A 168 26.82 32.85 11.53
N TYR A 169 27.59 32.28 10.59
CA TYR A 169 28.94 31.78 10.87
C TYR A 169 29.88 32.90 11.27
N LYS A 170 29.88 34.04 10.56
CA LYS A 170 30.83 35.15 10.76
C LYS A 170 30.45 36.08 11.89
N TYR A 171 29.16 36.35 12.07
CA TYR A 171 28.66 37.40 12.98
C TYR A 171 27.76 36.90 14.09
N GLY A 172 27.41 35.60 14.13
CA GLY A 172 26.47 35.04 15.10
C GLY A 172 25.02 35.52 14.94
N VAL A 173 24.69 36.22 13.85
CA VAL A 173 23.38 36.83 13.64
C VAL A 173 22.51 35.88 12.80
N THR A 174 21.29 35.69 13.23
CA THR A 174 20.28 34.92 12.50
C THR A 174 19.22 35.83 11.90
N PHE A 175 18.83 35.59 10.64
CA PHE A 175 17.70 36.25 9.99
C PHE A 175 16.93 35.25 9.14
N GLY A 176 15.62 35.48 8.95
CA GLY A 176 14.73 34.50 8.27
C GLY A 176 14.66 33.17 9.05
N ALA A 177 14.35 32.11 8.36
CA ALA A 177 14.28 30.78 8.98
C ALA A 177 15.66 30.10 8.93
N LEU A 178 16.45 30.28 9.95
CA LEU A 178 17.70 29.59 10.16
C LEU A 178 17.67 28.90 11.54
N TRP A 179 17.70 27.60 11.57
CA TRP A 179 17.64 26.81 12.80
C TRP A 179 19.04 26.28 13.11
N THR A 180 19.63 26.78 14.18
CA THR A 180 20.95 26.36 14.63
C THR A 180 20.84 25.56 15.92
N ILE A 181 21.45 24.36 15.93
CA ILE A 181 21.59 23.53 17.12
C ILE A 181 23.09 23.35 17.36
N PRO A 182 23.60 23.57 18.56
CA PRO A 182 25.03 23.42 18.88
C PRO A 182 25.52 22.02 18.47
N GLY A 183 26.65 21.96 17.77
CA GLY A 183 27.23 20.71 17.28
C GLY A 183 26.62 20.09 16.02
N HIS A 184 25.63 20.76 15.40
CA HIS A 184 24.98 20.28 14.19
C HIS A 184 25.03 21.31 13.07
N MET A 185 24.92 20.84 11.81
CA MET A 185 24.78 21.75 10.66
C MET A 185 23.50 22.59 10.80
N PRO A 186 23.55 23.88 10.48
CA PRO A 186 22.39 24.74 10.51
C PRO A 186 21.37 24.27 9.45
N ARG A 187 20.08 24.37 9.81
CA ARG A 187 18.97 24.08 8.88
C ARG A 187 18.51 25.38 8.24
N VAL A 188 18.62 25.46 6.92
CA VAL A 188 18.35 26.69 6.15
C VAL A 188 16.91 26.69 5.64
N GLY A 189 16.14 27.69 5.99
CA GLY A 189 14.79 27.94 5.48
C GLY A 189 14.66 29.18 4.59
N SER A 190 15.74 29.94 4.41
CA SER A 190 15.73 31.18 3.65
C SER A 190 14.67 32.17 4.19
N LEU A 191 13.87 32.76 3.31
CA LEU A 191 12.76 33.65 3.68
C LEU A 191 11.44 32.91 3.96
N PHE A 192 11.43 31.57 3.92
CA PHE A 192 10.26 30.79 4.31
C PHE A 192 10.13 30.75 5.85
N TRP A 193 8.93 30.47 6.32
CA TRP A 193 8.67 30.27 7.74
C TRP A 193 9.11 28.86 8.23
N ASP A 194 9.24 27.88 7.32
CA ASP A 194 9.63 26.51 7.62
C ASP A 194 10.62 25.95 6.60
N VAL A 195 11.62 25.22 7.11
CA VAL A 195 12.69 24.63 6.30
C VAL A 195 12.21 23.49 5.38
N ASN A 196 11.13 22.78 5.77
CA ASN A 196 10.59 21.70 4.95
C ASN A 196 9.79 22.28 3.77
N HIS A 197 9.09 23.39 3.97
CA HIS A 197 8.41 24.10 2.89
C HIS A 197 9.41 24.66 1.88
N PHE A 198 10.50 25.23 2.34
CA PHE A 198 11.56 25.70 1.45
C PHE A 198 12.21 24.56 0.67
N GLY A 199 12.58 23.47 1.37
CA GLY A 199 13.13 22.27 0.72
C GLY A 199 12.17 21.65 -0.29
N GLY A 200 10.89 21.54 0.04
CA GLY A 200 9.85 21.06 -0.86
C GLY A 200 9.66 21.94 -2.10
N PHE A 201 9.73 23.27 -1.94
CA PHE A 201 9.70 24.20 -3.06
C PHE A 201 10.88 24.01 -4.01
N LEU A 202 12.11 23.94 -3.50
CA LEU A 202 13.29 23.66 -4.31
C LEU A 202 13.19 22.29 -5.01
N ALA A 203 12.77 21.25 -4.28
CA ALA A 203 12.61 19.90 -4.80
C ALA A 203 11.59 19.83 -5.93
N SER A 204 10.52 20.64 -5.88
CA SER A 204 9.47 20.66 -6.92
C SER A 204 9.97 21.19 -8.27
N LEU A 205 10.98 22.05 -8.29
CA LEU A 205 11.53 22.67 -9.50
C LEU A 205 12.77 21.91 -10.04
N LEU A 206 13.44 21.15 -9.19
CA LEU A 206 14.74 20.52 -9.50
C LEU A 206 14.71 19.59 -10.75
N PRO A 207 13.72 18.68 -10.94
CA PRO A 207 13.66 17.84 -12.13
C PRO A 207 13.58 18.66 -13.42
N LEU A 208 12.85 19.78 -13.39
CA LEU A 208 12.67 20.61 -14.57
C LEU A 208 13.94 21.42 -14.88
N ILE A 209 14.70 21.89 -13.88
CA ILE A 209 15.99 22.55 -14.07
C ILE A 209 16.95 21.61 -14.81
N GLY A 210 17.08 20.35 -14.37
CA GLY A 210 17.90 19.34 -15.01
C GLY A 210 17.49 19.07 -16.45
N VAL A 211 16.19 18.99 -16.71
CA VAL A 211 15.67 18.81 -18.07
C VAL A 211 15.88 20.06 -18.93
N LEU A 212 15.62 21.26 -18.43
CA LEU A 212 15.86 22.49 -19.19
C LEU A 212 17.35 22.68 -19.54
N MET A 213 18.27 22.25 -18.66
CA MET A 213 19.69 22.18 -18.97
C MET A 213 19.95 21.24 -20.17
N ALA A 214 19.35 20.05 -20.17
CA ALA A 214 19.55 19.04 -21.20
C ALA A 214 18.95 19.46 -22.57
N VAL A 215 17.74 20.04 -22.58
CA VAL A 215 17.00 20.33 -23.83
C VAL A 215 17.22 21.72 -24.40
N SER A 216 17.85 22.65 -23.66
CA SER A 216 18.11 24.02 -24.15
C SER A 216 19.02 24.00 -25.37
N PRO A 217 18.70 24.74 -26.46
CA PRO A 217 19.54 24.74 -27.66
C PRO A 217 20.83 25.57 -27.47
N ALA A 218 20.75 26.68 -26.74
CA ALA A 218 21.86 27.61 -26.55
C ALA A 218 22.75 27.20 -25.38
N ILE A 219 24.08 27.20 -25.63
CA ILE A 219 25.08 26.87 -24.59
C ILE A 219 24.97 27.80 -23.35
N LYS A 220 24.68 29.08 -23.56
CA LYS A 220 24.47 30.06 -22.49
C LYS A 220 23.32 29.62 -21.57
N SER A 221 22.21 29.13 -22.14
CA SER A 221 21.08 28.63 -21.35
C SER A 221 21.42 27.35 -20.61
N LYS A 222 22.17 26.44 -21.23
CA LYS A 222 22.66 25.23 -20.55
C LYS A 222 23.53 25.57 -19.36
N LEU A 223 24.47 26.45 -19.54
CA LEU A 223 25.37 26.91 -18.48
C LEU A 223 24.58 27.59 -17.36
N PHE A 224 23.59 28.43 -17.68
CA PHE A 224 22.70 29.04 -16.68
C PHE A 224 21.99 28.02 -15.82
N TYR A 225 21.33 27.02 -16.42
CA TYR A 225 20.66 25.97 -15.65
C TYR A 225 21.62 25.07 -14.87
N ALA A 226 22.82 24.82 -15.40
CA ALA A 226 23.87 24.11 -14.67
C ALA A 226 24.32 24.88 -13.43
N LEU A 227 24.50 26.21 -13.57
CA LEU A 227 24.80 27.10 -12.45
C LEU A 227 23.65 27.17 -11.43
N CYS A 228 22.39 27.04 -11.85
CA CYS A 228 21.24 26.96 -10.93
C CYS A 228 21.25 25.65 -10.12
N LEU A 229 21.64 24.53 -10.71
CA LEU A 229 21.62 23.21 -10.04
C LEU A 229 22.48 23.20 -8.77
N VAL A 230 23.66 23.84 -8.79
CA VAL A 230 24.59 23.83 -7.65
C VAL A 230 23.95 24.43 -6.39
N PRO A 231 23.45 25.70 -6.40
CA PRO A 231 22.78 26.27 -5.26
C PRO A 231 21.52 25.50 -4.84
N TYR A 232 20.73 25.01 -5.80
CA TYR A 232 19.51 24.25 -5.50
C TYR A 232 19.82 22.96 -4.74
N ILE A 233 20.78 22.17 -5.19
CA ILE A 233 21.14 20.88 -4.57
C ILE A 233 21.78 21.11 -3.21
N SER A 234 22.76 22.02 -3.12
CA SER A 234 23.49 22.25 -1.87
C SER A 234 22.64 22.90 -0.79
N ILE A 235 21.79 23.87 -1.13
CA ILE A 235 20.85 24.46 -0.16
C ILE A 235 19.75 23.46 0.19
N LEU A 236 19.24 22.67 -0.74
CA LEU A 236 18.32 21.58 -0.45
C LEU A 236 18.91 20.60 0.58
N PHE A 237 20.21 20.30 0.44
CA PHE A 237 20.90 19.49 1.45
C PHE A 237 20.96 20.19 2.81
N LEU A 238 21.27 21.50 2.85
CA LEU A 238 21.33 22.30 4.06
C LEU A 238 19.96 22.52 4.72
N THR A 239 18.84 22.35 4.01
CA THR A 239 17.52 22.35 4.67
C THR A 239 17.40 21.23 5.68
N ASN A 240 18.15 20.15 5.50
CA ASN A 240 18.06 18.90 6.28
C ASN A 240 16.61 18.40 6.41
N SER A 241 15.85 18.51 5.32
CA SER A 241 14.44 18.09 5.22
C SER A 241 14.35 16.72 4.58
N ARG A 242 14.04 15.70 5.38
CA ARG A 242 13.88 14.31 4.92
C ARG A 242 12.77 14.16 3.87
N THR A 243 11.66 14.87 4.07
CA THR A 243 10.53 14.86 3.14
C THR A 243 10.92 15.48 1.80
N SER A 244 11.76 16.52 1.79
CA SER A 244 12.27 17.10 0.55
C SER A 244 13.26 16.18 -0.18
N TRP A 245 14.09 15.45 0.55
CA TRP A 245 14.97 14.43 -0.04
C TRP A 245 14.17 13.26 -0.62
N MET A 246 13.11 12.82 0.08
CA MET A 246 12.19 11.81 -0.43
C MET A 246 11.46 12.29 -1.69
N PHE A 247 11.08 13.57 -1.73
CA PHE A 247 10.52 14.21 -2.91
C PHE A 247 11.47 14.06 -4.12
N VAL A 248 12.73 14.45 -3.96
CA VAL A 248 13.73 14.36 -5.04
C VAL A 248 13.99 12.91 -5.44
N ALA A 249 14.16 12.02 -4.48
CA ALA A 249 14.39 10.61 -4.73
C ALA A 249 13.22 9.97 -5.53
N ALA A 250 11.99 10.24 -5.12
CA ALA A 250 10.80 9.80 -5.84
C ALA A 250 10.73 10.39 -7.25
N SER A 251 10.98 11.69 -7.37
CA SER A 251 10.99 12.37 -8.68
C SER A 251 12.03 11.78 -9.64
N LEU A 252 13.26 11.59 -9.17
CA LEU A 252 14.34 11.01 -10.00
C LEU A 252 14.02 9.56 -10.38
N SER A 253 13.51 8.76 -9.44
CA SER A 253 13.12 7.37 -9.70
C SER A 253 12.03 7.28 -10.78
N VAL A 254 11.02 8.14 -10.67
CA VAL A 254 9.94 8.21 -11.66
C VAL A 254 10.45 8.70 -13.00
N PHE A 255 11.34 9.70 -13.05
CA PHE A 255 11.92 10.18 -14.28
C PHE A 255 12.72 9.09 -14.99
N CYS A 256 13.60 8.40 -14.28
CA CYS A 256 14.36 7.26 -14.82
C CYS A 256 13.44 6.14 -15.33
N PHE A 257 12.39 5.81 -14.55
CA PHE A 257 11.38 4.84 -14.93
C PHE A 257 10.67 5.22 -16.24
N LEU A 258 10.26 6.48 -16.39
CA LEU A 258 9.61 6.98 -17.59
C LEU A 258 10.54 6.89 -18.81
N LEU A 259 11.82 7.23 -18.64
CA LEU A 259 12.81 7.12 -19.71
C LEU A 259 13.05 5.66 -20.14
N LEU A 260 13.10 4.74 -19.17
CA LEU A 260 13.22 3.31 -19.46
C LEU A 260 12.02 2.78 -20.25
N ILE A 261 10.81 3.19 -19.88
CA ILE A 261 9.59 2.83 -20.63
C ILE A 261 9.67 3.37 -22.07
N LYS A 262 10.08 4.63 -22.22
CA LYS A 262 10.16 5.27 -23.55
C LYS A 262 11.16 4.56 -24.47
N LYS A 263 12.27 4.06 -23.91
CA LYS A 263 13.34 3.38 -24.64
C LYS A 263 13.06 1.88 -24.85
N PHE A 264 12.53 1.18 -23.85
CA PHE A 264 12.47 -0.29 -23.83
C PHE A 264 11.04 -0.85 -23.75
N ALA A 265 10.00 -0.01 -23.81
CA ALA A 265 8.59 -0.39 -23.69
C ALA A 265 8.32 -1.24 -22.41
N LEU A 266 7.51 -2.30 -22.54
CA LEU A 266 7.15 -3.16 -21.40
C LEU A 266 8.35 -3.86 -20.71
N LYS A 267 9.41 -4.19 -21.48
CA LYS A 267 10.63 -4.77 -20.88
C LYS A 267 11.31 -3.79 -19.92
N GLY A 268 11.31 -2.49 -20.25
CA GLY A 268 11.81 -1.44 -19.37
C GLY A 268 11.04 -1.31 -18.06
N THR A 269 9.72 -1.53 -18.10
CA THR A 269 8.87 -1.53 -16.90
C THR A 269 9.25 -2.65 -15.94
N PHE A 270 9.47 -3.86 -16.46
CA PHE A 270 9.91 -4.99 -15.63
C PHE A 270 11.32 -4.78 -15.06
N ILE A 271 12.26 -4.27 -15.86
CA ILE A 271 13.62 -3.97 -15.40
C ILE A 271 13.59 -2.91 -14.28
N ALA A 272 12.83 -1.84 -14.47
CA ALA A 272 12.75 -0.76 -13.48
C ALA A 272 12.06 -1.22 -12.18
N LEU A 273 11.00 -2.01 -12.29
CA LEU A 273 10.31 -2.58 -11.12
C LEU A 273 11.20 -3.57 -10.38
N SER A 274 11.91 -4.43 -11.12
CA SER A 274 12.88 -5.38 -10.53
C SER A 274 14.04 -4.66 -9.86
N ALA A 275 14.59 -3.62 -10.48
CA ALA A 275 15.63 -2.78 -9.91
C ALA A 275 15.14 -2.04 -8.64
N PHE A 276 13.91 -1.50 -8.67
CA PHE A 276 13.32 -0.85 -7.50
C PHE A 276 13.12 -1.83 -6.34
N ILE A 277 12.59 -3.03 -6.61
CA ILE A 277 12.42 -4.09 -5.61
C ILE A 277 13.78 -4.53 -5.07
N LEU A 278 14.79 -4.70 -5.93
CA LEU A 278 16.14 -5.08 -5.54
C LEU A 278 16.80 -4.01 -4.66
N ILE A 279 16.73 -2.73 -5.07
CA ILE A 279 17.31 -1.60 -4.31
C ILE A 279 16.58 -1.42 -2.97
N SER A 280 15.25 -1.46 -2.96
CA SER A 280 14.46 -1.35 -1.73
C SER A 280 14.69 -2.55 -0.82
N GLY A 281 14.73 -3.76 -1.37
CA GLY A 281 15.01 -4.99 -0.65
C GLY A 281 16.42 -5.03 -0.08
N THR A 282 17.43 -4.66 -0.87
CA THR A 282 18.82 -4.58 -0.40
C THR A 282 19.02 -3.48 0.63
N SER A 283 18.35 -2.34 0.50
CA SER A 283 18.39 -1.26 1.51
C SER A 283 17.74 -1.70 2.82
N ALA A 284 16.59 -2.36 2.77
CA ALA A 284 15.94 -2.95 3.94
C ALA A 284 16.79 -4.07 4.56
N TYR A 285 17.41 -4.90 3.74
CA TYR A 285 18.33 -5.96 4.17
C TYR A 285 19.58 -5.41 4.83
N MET A 286 20.26 -4.43 4.22
CA MET A 286 21.44 -3.77 4.81
C MET A 286 21.11 -3.08 6.14
N TYR A 287 19.89 -2.52 6.25
CA TYR A 287 19.39 -1.97 7.51
C TYR A 287 19.16 -3.05 8.57
N SER A 288 18.63 -4.22 8.19
CA SER A 288 18.34 -5.33 9.10
C SER A 288 19.61 -6.06 9.59
N LEU A 289 20.65 -6.17 8.74
CA LEU A 289 21.92 -6.85 9.08
C LEU A 289 22.77 -6.13 10.12
N GLY A 290 22.41 -4.93 10.55
CA GLY A 290 23.11 -4.22 11.62
C GLY A 290 24.57 -3.87 11.31
N HIS A 291 24.95 -3.81 10.02
CA HIS A 291 26.30 -3.39 9.62
C HIS A 291 26.61 -2.03 10.23
N SER A 292 27.58 -2.00 11.14
CA SER A 292 27.92 -0.84 11.98
C SER A 292 28.20 0.43 11.16
N GLY A 293 28.77 0.34 9.97
CA GLY A 293 29.02 1.48 9.09
C GLY A 293 27.76 2.12 8.52
N PHE A 294 26.87 1.33 7.88
CA PHE A 294 25.62 1.86 7.32
C PHE A 294 24.63 2.28 8.42
N ARG A 295 24.56 1.52 9.50
CA ARG A 295 23.74 1.84 10.67
C ARG A 295 24.25 3.10 11.37
N ASN A 296 25.55 3.35 11.42
CA ASN A 296 26.10 4.58 11.97
C ASN A 296 25.88 5.76 11.05
N ILE A 297 25.97 5.64 9.73
CA ILE A 297 25.60 6.65 8.76
C ILE A 297 24.11 6.99 8.91
N VAL A 298 23.24 6.00 8.91
CA VAL A 298 21.80 6.18 9.13
C VAL A 298 21.54 6.77 10.51
N ARG A 299 22.20 6.32 11.55
CA ARG A 299 22.06 6.85 12.91
C ARG A 299 22.60 8.28 13.05
N THR A 300 23.75 8.60 12.47
CA THR A 300 24.36 9.92 12.57
C THR A 300 23.61 10.95 11.74
N TYR A 301 23.13 10.62 10.53
CA TYR A 301 22.52 11.58 9.61
C TYR A 301 21.00 11.53 9.56
N ILE A 302 20.37 10.38 9.89
CA ILE A 302 18.92 10.21 9.83
C ILE A 302 18.30 10.08 11.24
N ASN A 303 18.95 9.40 12.18
CA ASN A 303 18.42 9.09 13.52
C ASN A 303 18.63 10.19 14.57
N TYR A 304 19.31 11.22 14.26
CA TYR A 304 19.45 12.37 15.15
C TYR A 304 18.10 12.97 15.60
N ARG A 305 17.00 12.63 14.89
CA ARG A 305 15.62 13.02 15.19
C ARG A 305 14.65 11.83 15.11
N ILE A 306 14.95 10.74 15.74
CA ILE A 306 14.03 9.57 15.82
C ILE A 306 12.67 10.01 16.35
N ASP A 307 12.66 10.82 17.40
CA ASP A 307 11.44 11.31 18.04
C ASP A 307 10.51 12.06 17.05
N SER A 308 11.09 12.87 16.16
CA SER A 308 10.31 13.57 15.13
C SER A 308 9.71 12.64 14.07
N PHE A 309 10.39 11.53 13.72
CA PHE A 309 9.85 10.56 12.78
C PHE A 309 8.69 9.78 13.40
N ASP A 310 8.88 9.34 14.65
CA ASP A 310 7.85 8.64 15.41
C ASP A 310 6.63 9.52 15.63
N ALA A 311 6.81 10.81 15.93
CA ALA A 311 5.73 11.78 16.07
C ALA A 311 4.91 11.92 14.78
N HIS A 312 5.56 12.04 13.61
CA HIS A 312 4.87 12.08 12.31
C HIS A 312 4.14 10.78 12.01
N PHE A 313 4.70 9.64 12.40
CA PHE A 313 4.05 8.34 12.22
C PHE A 313 2.82 8.20 13.11
N LEU A 314 2.88 8.66 14.37
CA LEU A 314 1.71 8.70 15.28
C LEU A 314 0.61 9.61 14.73
N LEU A 315 0.96 10.78 14.17
CA LEU A 315 -0.02 11.64 13.52
C LEU A 315 -0.66 10.99 12.30
N LEU A 316 0.12 10.27 11.49
CA LEU A 316 -0.39 9.52 10.33
C LEU A 316 -1.33 8.38 10.78
N GLN A 317 -0.99 7.66 11.85
CA GLN A 317 -1.89 6.67 12.46
C GLN A 317 -3.16 7.34 12.97
N GLY A 318 -3.03 8.49 13.65
CA GLY A 318 -4.17 9.28 14.11
C GLY A 318 -5.09 9.76 12.98
N THR A 319 -4.58 9.98 11.76
CA THR A 319 -5.48 10.26 10.62
C THR A 319 -6.37 9.06 10.28
N ALA A 320 -5.85 7.84 10.39
CA ALA A 320 -6.63 6.63 10.17
C ALA A 320 -7.70 6.45 11.25
N ASP A 321 -7.37 6.77 12.51
CA ASP A 321 -8.33 6.70 13.63
C ASP A 321 -9.45 7.74 13.46
N VAL A 322 -9.10 9.01 13.12
CA VAL A 322 -10.10 10.05 12.85
C VAL A 322 -10.96 9.70 11.65
N PHE A 323 -10.36 9.19 10.56
CA PHE A 323 -11.12 8.69 9.40
C PHE A 323 -12.07 7.57 9.80
N SER A 324 -11.65 6.70 10.71
CA SER A 324 -12.47 5.62 11.25
C SER A 324 -13.71 6.11 11.99
N MET A 325 -13.57 7.19 12.73
CA MET A 325 -14.70 7.80 13.45
C MET A 325 -15.68 8.48 12.50
N TYR A 326 -15.19 9.06 11.40
CA TYR A 326 -15.98 9.85 10.43
C TYR A 326 -15.72 9.44 8.97
N PRO A 327 -16.12 8.21 8.55
CA PRO A 327 -15.63 7.63 7.30
C PRO A 327 -16.19 8.24 6.02
N VAL A 328 -17.38 8.85 6.05
CA VAL A 328 -18.07 9.31 4.82
C VAL A 328 -17.72 10.75 4.48
N LEU A 329 -17.93 11.69 5.40
CA LEU A 329 -17.76 13.13 5.19
C LEU A 329 -16.62 13.73 6.02
N GLY A 330 -15.91 12.91 6.81
CA GLY A 330 -14.80 13.33 7.65
C GLY A 330 -15.20 14.04 8.94
N GLY A 331 -14.21 14.34 9.78
CA GLY A 331 -14.38 15.03 11.05
C GLY A 331 -14.49 16.56 10.94
N GLY A 332 -14.55 17.10 9.69
CA GLY A 332 -14.63 18.53 9.39
C GLY A 332 -13.30 19.13 8.89
N TYR A 333 -13.36 19.89 7.81
CA TYR A 333 -12.18 20.51 7.21
C TYR A 333 -11.50 21.45 8.21
N GLY A 334 -10.18 21.28 8.43
CA GLY A 334 -9.41 22.05 9.41
C GLY A 334 -9.58 21.64 10.87
N SER A 335 -10.27 20.54 11.16
CA SER A 335 -10.51 20.09 12.54
C SER A 335 -9.70 18.83 12.93
N PHE A 336 -8.78 18.39 12.11
CA PHE A 336 -8.02 17.15 12.35
C PHE A 336 -7.49 17.08 13.79
N PHE A 337 -6.76 18.08 14.26
CA PHE A 337 -6.12 17.99 15.56
C PHE A 337 -7.10 17.95 16.73
N THR A 338 -8.22 18.64 16.63
CA THR A 338 -9.30 18.58 17.63
C THR A 338 -9.94 17.20 17.70
N GLN A 339 -10.11 16.55 16.56
CA GLN A 339 -10.61 15.17 16.51
C GLN A 339 -9.53 14.15 16.92
N PHE A 340 -8.28 14.39 16.55
CA PHE A 340 -7.13 13.56 16.92
C PHE A 340 -6.97 13.44 18.43
N LYS A 341 -7.17 14.53 19.19
CA LYS A 341 -7.13 14.51 20.66
C LYS A 341 -8.11 13.53 21.30
N LYS A 342 -9.12 13.06 20.57
CA LYS A 342 -10.10 12.05 21.04
C LYS A 342 -9.65 10.61 20.78
N THR A 343 -8.54 10.40 20.08
CA THR A 343 -8.01 9.07 19.77
C THR A 343 -7.10 8.55 20.89
N GLU A 344 -6.99 7.22 21.03
CA GLU A 344 -6.09 6.61 22.01
C GLU A 344 -4.61 6.96 21.76
N ILE A 345 -4.23 7.10 20.49
CA ILE A 345 -2.88 7.44 20.02
C ILE A 345 -2.46 8.86 20.43
N ALA A 346 -3.41 9.77 20.63
CA ALA A 346 -3.12 11.15 21.00
C ALA A 346 -2.35 11.27 22.33
N SER A 347 -2.64 10.42 23.30
CA SER A 347 -1.94 10.40 24.60
C SER A 347 -0.45 10.11 24.43
N GLU A 348 -0.10 9.15 23.58
CA GLU A 348 1.30 8.81 23.28
C GLU A 348 2.00 9.93 22.49
N TYR A 349 1.31 10.55 21.54
CA TYR A 349 1.84 11.69 20.79
C TYR A 349 2.14 12.88 21.72
N LEU A 350 1.17 13.28 22.57
CA LEU A 350 1.30 14.42 23.48
C LEU A 350 2.36 14.19 24.57
N ARG A 351 2.61 12.95 24.95
CA ARG A 351 3.72 12.59 25.84
C ARG A 351 5.07 12.86 25.20
N ARG A 352 5.20 12.63 23.88
CA ARG A 352 6.45 12.85 23.13
C ARG A 352 6.61 14.28 22.65
N ASP A 353 5.52 14.98 22.37
CA ASP A 353 5.49 16.37 21.93
C ASP A 353 4.48 17.18 22.76
N PRO A 354 4.88 17.63 23.98
CA PRO A 354 4.01 18.43 24.86
C PRO A 354 3.59 19.78 24.25
N ALA A 355 4.33 20.31 23.26
CA ALA A 355 3.95 21.53 22.56
C ALA A 355 2.58 21.41 21.88
N GLY A 356 2.18 20.21 21.46
CA GLY A 356 0.85 19.92 20.94
C GLY A 356 -0.31 20.16 21.90
N LEU A 357 -0.05 20.35 23.20
CA LEU A 357 -1.08 20.78 24.17
C LEU A 357 -1.49 22.24 23.94
N ILE A 358 -0.57 23.07 23.50
CA ILE A 358 -0.72 24.53 23.34
C ILE A 358 -0.99 24.90 21.89
N THR A 359 -0.30 24.25 20.95
CA THR A 359 -0.39 24.54 19.51
C THR A 359 -1.18 23.50 18.76
N LYS A 360 -1.90 23.92 17.72
CA LYS A 360 -2.56 22.99 16.78
C LYS A 360 -1.49 22.43 15.84
N VAL A 361 -1.39 21.11 15.80
CA VAL A 361 -0.45 20.42 14.92
C VAL A 361 -1.21 19.82 13.73
N PRO A 362 -0.76 20.07 12.48
CA PRO A 362 -1.36 19.43 11.31
C PRO A 362 -1.07 17.92 11.30
N ALA A 363 -1.79 17.16 10.50
CA ALA A 363 -1.56 15.72 10.37
C ALA A 363 -0.20 15.34 9.73
N HIS A 364 0.55 16.32 9.27
CA HIS A 364 1.77 16.13 8.49
C HIS A 364 1.61 15.17 7.31
N SER A 365 0.42 15.15 6.71
CA SER A 365 0.10 14.35 5.53
C SER A 365 -1.06 14.97 4.76
N ILE A 366 -0.82 15.42 3.51
CA ILE A 366 -1.92 15.95 2.67
C ILE A 366 -2.98 14.89 2.37
N TRP A 367 -2.59 13.62 2.32
CA TRP A 367 -3.50 12.49 2.12
C TRP A 367 -4.29 12.18 3.40
N GLY A 368 -3.58 12.16 4.53
CA GLY A 368 -4.19 11.93 5.84
C GLY A 368 -5.18 13.01 6.21
N GLU A 369 -4.84 14.29 5.98
CA GLU A 369 -5.76 15.43 6.18
C GLU A 369 -7.00 15.30 5.29
N ALA A 370 -6.83 15.02 4.00
CA ALA A 370 -7.95 14.85 3.10
C ALA A 370 -8.88 13.72 3.55
N ALA A 371 -8.33 12.59 4.01
CA ALA A 371 -9.12 11.46 4.50
C ALA A 371 -9.82 11.77 5.84
N ALA A 372 -9.08 12.26 6.84
CA ALA A 372 -9.59 12.50 8.18
C ALA A 372 -10.63 13.63 8.22
N GLU A 373 -10.38 14.71 7.47
CA GLU A 373 -11.20 15.92 7.52
C GLU A 373 -12.41 15.90 6.59
N THR A 374 -12.33 15.21 5.44
CA THR A 374 -13.39 15.21 4.42
C THR A 374 -13.91 13.82 4.08
N GLY A 375 -13.46 12.78 4.80
CA GLY A 375 -13.90 11.41 4.64
C GLY A 375 -13.60 10.81 3.25
N ALA A 376 -14.23 9.68 2.97
CA ALA A 376 -14.07 8.98 1.70
C ALA A 376 -14.51 9.82 0.49
N VAL A 377 -15.55 10.64 0.66
CA VAL A 377 -16.05 11.50 -0.43
C VAL A 377 -15.01 12.54 -0.82
N GLY A 378 -14.49 13.31 0.16
CA GLY A 378 -13.49 14.34 -0.13
C GLY A 378 -12.14 13.77 -0.53
N PHE A 379 -11.72 12.67 0.10
CA PHE A 379 -10.53 11.95 -0.30
C PHE A 379 -10.63 11.42 -1.74
N GLY A 380 -11.79 10.90 -2.16
CA GLY A 380 -12.03 10.46 -3.53
C GLY A 380 -11.90 11.59 -4.55
N VAL A 381 -12.47 12.76 -4.25
CA VAL A 381 -12.32 13.95 -5.12
C VAL A 381 -10.88 14.45 -5.16
N TRP A 382 -10.18 14.44 -4.02
CA TRP A 382 -8.76 14.80 -3.92
C TRP A 382 -7.87 13.83 -4.73
N LEU A 383 -8.12 12.53 -4.59
CA LEU A 383 -7.42 11.50 -5.36
C LEU A 383 -7.67 11.67 -6.86
N PHE A 384 -8.90 11.96 -7.25
CA PHE A 384 -9.24 12.20 -8.66
C PHE A 384 -8.53 13.45 -9.21
N LEU A 385 -8.41 14.50 -8.42
CA LEU A 385 -7.62 15.69 -8.78
C LEU A 385 -6.14 15.30 -8.99
N ALA A 386 -5.55 14.54 -8.07
CA ALA A 386 -4.18 14.06 -8.21
C ALA A 386 -3.98 13.22 -9.48
N VAL A 387 -4.94 12.35 -9.79
CA VAL A 387 -4.94 11.54 -11.03
C VAL A 387 -4.98 12.45 -12.27
N ILE A 388 -5.84 13.46 -12.32
CA ILE A 388 -5.90 14.40 -13.45
C ILE A 388 -4.56 15.13 -13.62
N LEU A 389 -4.01 15.65 -12.52
CA LEU A 389 -2.76 16.41 -12.52
C LEU A 389 -1.59 15.57 -13.06
N ILE A 390 -1.55 14.28 -12.77
CA ILE A 390 -0.49 13.36 -13.24
C ILE A 390 -0.81 12.81 -14.64
N ALA A 391 -2.05 12.45 -14.92
CA ALA A 391 -2.44 11.76 -16.16
C ALA A 391 -2.24 12.60 -17.41
N VAL A 392 -2.52 13.92 -17.35
CA VAL A 392 -2.39 14.80 -18.51
C VAL A 392 -0.95 14.94 -18.98
N PRO A 393 0.02 15.32 -18.13
CA PRO A 393 1.42 15.36 -18.56
C PRO A 393 1.98 13.98 -18.92
N LEU A 394 1.54 12.91 -18.23
CA LEU A 394 1.92 11.54 -18.57
C LEU A 394 1.39 11.13 -19.95
N PHE A 395 0.18 11.51 -20.30
CA PHE A 395 -0.38 11.31 -21.64
C PHE A 395 0.44 12.03 -22.72
N ASN A 396 0.81 13.28 -22.47
CA ASN A 396 1.72 14.03 -23.36
C ASN A 396 3.06 13.33 -23.51
N PHE A 397 3.69 12.93 -22.40
CA PHE A 397 4.94 12.19 -22.40
C PHE A 397 4.88 10.91 -23.26
N LEU A 398 3.85 10.11 -23.09
CA LEU A 398 3.70 8.84 -23.82
C LEU A 398 3.45 9.02 -25.30
N ARG A 399 2.74 10.11 -25.68
CA ARG A 399 2.33 10.39 -27.06
C ARG A 399 3.43 11.03 -27.89
N ARG A 400 4.18 11.97 -27.32
CA ARG A 400 5.16 12.78 -28.05
C ARG A 400 6.41 12.02 -28.43
N ALA A 401 6.90 12.22 -29.65
CA ALA A 401 8.11 11.58 -30.19
C ALA A 401 9.39 12.39 -29.95
N SER A 402 9.30 13.73 -30.03
CA SER A 402 10.47 14.61 -29.86
C SER A 402 11.01 14.55 -28.42
N TYR A 403 12.30 14.25 -28.27
CA TYR A 403 12.95 14.15 -26.95
C TYR A 403 12.89 15.47 -26.17
N ARG A 404 12.98 16.61 -26.84
CA ARG A 404 12.88 17.93 -26.20
C ARG A 404 11.53 18.17 -25.56
N ASP A 405 10.47 17.66 -26.19
CA ASP A 405 9.12 17.84 -25.72
C ASP A 405 8.77 16.85 -24.60
N TYR A 406 9.02 15.54 -24.80
CA TYR A 406 8.65 14.57 -23.80
C TYR A 406 9.52 14.61 -22.52
N PHE A 407 10.75 15.13 -22.59
CA PHE A 407 11.58 15.33 -21.40
C PHE A 407 10.94 16.34 -20.43
N ILE A 408 10.38 17.45 -20.96
CA ILE A 408 9.69 18.44 -20.12
C ILE A 408 8.44 17.83 -19.49
N ASP A 409 7.62 17.12 -20.28
CA ASP A 409 6.45 16.42 -19.75
C ASP A 409 6.85 15.37 -18.70
N GLY A 410 7.93 14.63 -18.92
CA GLY A 410 8.49 13.67 -17.97
C GLY A 410 8.97 14.31 -16.66
N ALA A 411 9.62 15.48 -16.73
CA ALA A 411 10.02 16.22 -15.54
C ALA A 411 8.80 16.70 -14.72
N ILE A 412 7.75 17.16 -15.41
CA ILE A 412 6.50 17.60 -14.77
C ILE A 412 5.82 16.42 -14.08
N VAL A 413 5.66 15.26 -14.75
CA VAL A 413 5.12 14.03 -14.13
C VAL A 413 5.92 13.67 -12.89
N SER A 414 7.25 13.64 -13.02
CA SER A 414 8.16 13.26 -11.94
C SER A 414 8.06 14.19 -10.75
N SER A 415 7.99 15.50 -10.99
CA SER A 415 7.80 16.49 -9.94
C SER A 415 6.44 16.33 -9.25
N MET A 416 5.35 16.12 -10.00
CA MET A 416 4.02 15.93 -9.42
C MET A 416 3.95 14.64 -8.59
N VAL A 417 4.50 13.53 -9.10
CA VAL A 417 4.56 12.27 -8.33
C VAL A 417 5.42 12.43 -7.09
N GLY A 418 6.57 13.10 -7.20
CA GLY A 418 7.42 13.44 -6.04
C GLY A 418 6.67 14.24 -4.98
N PHE A 419 5.89 15.25 -5.40
CA PHE A 419 5.06 16.05 -4.51
C PHE A 419 4.04 15.20 -3.76
N PHE A 420 3.28 14.36 -4.46
CA PHE A 420 2.28 13.49 -3.85
C PHE A 420 2.90 12.40 -2.97
N THR A 421 4.08 11.90 -3.31
CA THR A 421 4.82 10.93 -2.49
C THR A 421 5.33 11.57 -1.20
N ALA A 422 5.95 12.74 -1.28
CA ALA A 422 6.41 13.48 -0.11
C ALA A 422 5.23 13.94 0.77
N GLY A 423 4.09 14.24 0.15
CA GLY A 423 2.85 14.59 0.80
C GLY A 423 2.21 13.48 1.65
N ILE A 424 2.71 12.25 1.58
CA ILE A 424 2.31 11.18 2.53
C ILE A 424 2.80 11.51 3.94
N PHE A 425 3.96 12.17 4.06
CA PHE A 425 4.64 12.43 5.33
C PHE A 425 4.78 13.92 5.65
N TYR A 426 4.16 14.80 4.86
CA TYR A 426 4.17 16.22 5.12
C TYR A 426 2.98 16.96 4.50
N SER A 427 2.52 18.01 5.19
CA SER A 427 1.38 18.83 4.75
C SER A 427 1.85 20.01 3.90
N TYR A 428 1.97 19.80 2.60
CA TYR A 428 2.34 20.84 1.64
C TYR A 428 1.10 21.63 1.17
N ASN A 429 0.47 22.37 2.06
CA ASN A 429 -0.79 23.10 1.79
C ASN A 429 -0.61 24.61 1.52
N SER A 430 0.62 25.12 1.38
CA SER A 430 0.88 26.53 1.12
C SER A 430 0.54 26.94 -0.32
N GLU A 431 0.29 28.26 -0.52
CA GLU A 431 -0.12 28.89 -1.78
C GLU A 431 0.81 28.53 -2.94
N PHE A 432 2.11 28.62 -2.73
CA PHE A 432 3.13 28.40 -3.77
C PHE A 432 3.15 26.96 -4.29
N PHE A 433 2.82 25.96 -3.47
CA PHE A 433 2.69 24.58 -3.97
C PHE A 433 1.52 24.45 -4.92
N TRP A 434 0.37 25.03 -4.59
CA TRP A 434 -0.77 25.08 -5.50
C TRP A 434 -0.41 25.80 -6.79
N PHE A 435 0.33 26.91 -6.72
CA PHE A 435 0.72 27.65 -7.93
C PHE A 435 1.69 26.83 -8.79
N VAL A 436 2.68 26.13 -8.21
CA VAL A 436 3.55 25.22 -8.97
C VAL A 436 2.73 24.13 -9.69
N LEU A 437 1.83 23.46 -8.97
CA LEU A 437 0.99 22.41 -9.55
C LEU A 437 0.11 22.96 -10.69
N ILE A 438 -0.50 24.14 -10.49
CA ILE A 438 -1.35 24.78 -11.49
C ILE A 438 -0.54 25.23 -12.71
N LEU A 439 0.66 25.77 -12.53
CA LEU A 439 1.55 26.14 -13.64
C LEU A 439 1.94 24.93 -14.48
N TYR A 440 2.36 23.84 -13.82
CA TYR A 440 2.71 22.58 -14.48
C TYR A 440 1.52 22.00 -15.24
N PHE A 441 0.35 22.01 -14.61
CA PHE A 441 -0.86 21.51 -15.21
C PHE A 441 -1.34 22.39 -16.39
N SER A 442 -1.28 23.72 -16.23
CA SER A 442 -1.61 24.65 -17.30
C SER A 442 -0.73 24.47 -18.53
N TYR A 443 0.58 24.28 -18.32
CA TYR A 443 1.51 23.94 -19.40
C TYR A 443 1.09 22.66 -20.09
N SER A 444 0.80 21.61 -19.32
CA SER A 444 0.45 20.30 -19.86
C SER A 444 -0.84 20.31 -20.65
N VAL A 445 -1.86 21.06 -20.17
CA VAL A 445 -3.13 21.26 -20.90
C VAL A 445 -2.92 22.09 -22.17
N ALA A 446 -2.13 23.18 -22.12
CA ALA A 446 -1.81 23.99 -23.29
C ALA A 446 -1.12 23.16 -24.39
N VAL A 447 -0.22 22.28 -24.00
CA VAL A 447 0.43 21.31 -24.91
C VAL A 447 -0.60 20.36 -25.52
N LEU A 448 -1.45 19.76 -24.67
CA LEU A 448 -2.45 18.78 -25.07
C LEU A 448 -3.47 19.36 -26.05
N THR A 449 -4.04 20.50 -25.71
CA THR A 449 -5.07 21.15 -26.55
C THR A 449 -4.52 21.62 -27.89
N ARG A 450 -3.30 22.17 -27.91
CA ARG A 450 -2.63 22.55 -29.15
C ARG A 450 -2.36 21.34 -30.04
N ASP A 451 -1.79 20.27 -29.47
CA ASP A 451 -1.37 19.10 -30.24
C ASP A 451 -2.55 18.26 -30.74
N LEU A 452 -3.70 18.29 -30.08
CA LEU A 452 -4.92 17.59 -30.49
C LEU A 452 -5.92 18.48 -31.23
N ASN A 453 -5.67 19.80 -31.28
CA ASN A 453 -6.57 20.81 -31.83
C ASN A 453 -8.02 20.71 -31.25
N THR A 454 -8.10 20.47 -29.94
CA THR A 454 -9.37 20.27 -29.22
C THR A 454 -9.34 20.98 -27.86
N SER A 455 -10.51 21.20 -27.26
CA SER A 455 -10.61 21.64 -25.87
C SER A 455 -10.30 20.48 -24.92
N PHE A 456 -9.82 20.81 -23.70
CA PHE A 456 -9.64 19.81 -22.65
C PHE A 456 -11.00 19.51 -22.01
N ASP A 457 -11.51 18.30 -22.24
CA ASP A 457 -12.75 17.79 -21.71
C ASP A 457 -12.62 16.36 -21.19
N PHE A 458 -13.70 15.80 -20.61
CA PHE A 458 -13.72 14.44 -20.10
C PHE A 458 -13.44 13.38 -21.17
N SER A 459 -13.75 13.63 -22.44
CA SER A 459 -13.49 12.69 -23.53
C SER A 459 -11.99 12.59 -23.82
N VAL A 460 -11.28 13.70 -23.78
CA VAL A 460 -9.83 13.77 -23.95
C VAL A 460 -9.12 13.14 -22.75
N LEU A 461 -9.57 13.41 -21.53
CA LEU A 461 -9.06 12.76 -20.33
C LEU A 461 -9.24 11.24 -20.41
N ARG A 462 -10.40 10.77 -20.82
CA ARG A 462 -10.68 9.34 -21.01
C ARG A 462 -9.72 8.69 -22.02
N LYS A 463 -9.52 9.31 -23.19
CA LYS A 463 -8.55 8.83 -24.20
C LYS A 463 -7.15 8.76 -23.62
N GLY A 464 -6.75 9.73 -22.81
CA GLY A 464 -5.46 9.76 -22.13
C GLY A 464 -5.29 8.59 -21.15
N LEU A 465 -6.28 8.36 -20.29
CA LEU A 465 -6.28 7.24 -19.35
C LEU A 465 -6.27 5.87 -20.06
N GLN A 466 -7.00 5.75 -21.17
CA GLN A 466 -6.98 4.53 -22.00
C GLN A 466 -5.60 4.28 -22.62
N LEU A 467 -4.92 5.32 -23.09
CA LEU A 467 -3.56 5.20 -23.63
C LEU A 467 -2.55 4.80 -22.54
N ILE A 468 -2.63 5.43 -21.37
CA ILE A 468 -1.80 5.09 -20.21
C ILE A 468 -2.01 3.62 -19.84
N GLU A 469 -3.25 3.18 -19.74
CA GLU A 469 -3.57 1.78 -19.46
C GLU A 469 -3.05 0.84 -20.56
N HIS A 470 -3.19 1.23 -21.83
CA HIS A 470 -2.70 0.40 -22.95
C HIS A 470 -1.18 0.28 -22.97
N LYS A 471 -0.45 1.38 -22.73
CA LYS A 471 1.02 1.41 -22.79
C LYS A 471 1.69 0.85 -21.53
N LEU A 472 1.14 1.13 -20.35
CA LEU A 472 1.76 0.81 -19.07
C LEU A 472 1.12 -0.37 -18.35
N ASN A 473 -0.08 -0.84 -18.75
CA ASN A 473 -0.90 -1.73 -17.94
C ASN A 473 -1.05 -1.20 -16.49
N ALA A 474 -1.38 0.07 -16.36
CA ALA A 474 -1.35 0.81 -15.10
C ALA A 474 -2.16 0.11 -13.98
N GLY A 475 -3.34 -0.42 -14.31
CA GLY A 475 -4.16 -1.16 -13.36
C GLY A 475 -3.48 -2.41 -12.82
N PHE A 476 -2.71 -3.13 -13.67
CA PHE A 476 -1.90 -4.27 -13.23
C PHE A 476 -0.80 -3.83 -12.25
N ILE A 477 -0.04 -2.79 -12.61
CA ILE A 477 1.03 -2.28 -11.76
C ILE A 477 0.49 -1.81 -10.41
N MET A 478 -0.58 -1.01 -10.41
CA MET A 478 -1.21 -0.53 -9.18
C MET A 478 -1.67 -1.68 -8.28
N LEU A 479 -2.27 -2.71 -8.84
CA LEU A 479 -2.75 -3.86 -8.07
C LEU A 479 -1.60 -4.70 -7.50
N ILE A 480 -0.51 -4.85 -8.25
CA ILE A 480 0.69 -5.54 -7.75
C ILE A 480 1.38 -4.72 -6.65
N MET A 481 1.50 -3.39 -6.81
CA MET A 481 2.03 -2.53 -5.73
C MET A 481 1.17 -2.60 -4.48
N LEU A 482 -0.15 -2.61 -4.62
CA LEU A 482 -1.07 -2.81 -3.50
C LEU A 482 -0.87 -4.20 -2.85
N ALA A 483 -0.70 -5.25 -3.65
CA ALA A 483 -0.44 -6.60 -3.14
C ALA A 483 0.88 -6.67 -2.36
N ILE A 484 1.95 -6.08 -2.90
CA ILE A 484 3.24 -5.98 -2.22
C ILE A 484 3.07 -5.22 -0.89
N ALA A 485 2.40 -4.07 -0.91
CA ALA A 485 2.18 -3.27 0.29
C ALA A 485 1.41 -4.07 1.36
N LEU A 486 0.27 -4.66 1.01
CA LEU A 486 -0.57 -5.38 1.97
C LEU A 486 0.06 -6.67 2.49
N ILE A 487 0.85 -7.36 1.68
CA ILE A 487 1.46 -8.64 2.07
C ILE A 487 2.77 -8.43 2.84
N PHE A 488 3.62 -7.48 2.45
CA PHE A 488 5.00 -7.40 2.98
C PHE A 488 5.22 -6.31 4.03
N ILE A 489 4.41 -5.23 4.08
CA ILE A 489 4.60 -4.19 5.11
C ILE A 489 4.43 -4.81 6.50
N ASN A 490 5.40 -4.58 7.38
CA ASN A 490 5.44 -5.10 8.75
C ASN A 490 5.36 -6.65 8.86
N LEU A 491 5.81 -7.38 7.86
CA LEU A 491 5.72 -8.85 7.83
C LEU A 491 6.43 -9.52 9.02
N GLY A 492 7.53 -8.96 9.50
CA GLY A 492 8.31 -9.47 10.63
C GLY A 492 8.07 -8.73 11.96
N LYS A 493 7.06 -7.83 12.04
CA LYS A 493 6.89 -6.99 13.23
C LYS A 493 6.35 -7.78 14.44
N ASN A 494 5.31 -8.56 14.22
CA ASN A 494 4.62 -9.30 15.28
C ASN A 494 5.31 -10.63 15.55
N SER A 495 5.30 -11.09 16.81
CA SER A 495 5.74 -12.42 17.20
C SER A 495 5.00 -13.53 16.43
N LEU A 496 5.56 -14.73 16.42
CA LEU A 496 4.91 -15.89 15.79
C LEU A 496 3.64 -16.25 16.55
N ILE A 497 2.60 -16.65 15.80
CA ILE A 497 1.33 -17.11 16.35
C ILE A 497 1.53 -18.53 16.92
N THR A 498 0.83 -18.82 18.00
CA THR A 498 0.86 -20.13 18.65
C THR A 498 0.43 -21.25 17.73
N TRP A 499 0.97 -22.44 17.96
CA TRP A 499 0.79 -23.70 17.23
C TRP A 499 1.40 -23.65 15.82
N ASP A 500 0.63 -23.80 14.75
CA ASP A 500 1.11 -24.12 13.42
C ASP A 500 2.23 -23.18 12.92
N GLU A 501 2.10 -21.87 13.09
CA GLU A 501 3.13 -20.91 12.65
C GLU A 501 4.43 -21.09 13.42
N SER A 502 4.34 -21.20 14.74
CA SER A 502 5.52 -21.37 15.60
C SER A 502 6.18 -22.72 15.39
N ILE A 503 5.40 -23.79 15.18
CA ILE A 503 5.90 -25.14 14.87
C ILE A 503 6.66 -25.15 13.54
N TYR A 504 6.09 -24.57 12.50
CA TYR A 504 6.70 -24.54 11.16
C TYR A 504 7.99 -23.72 11.14
N ALA A 505 7.97 -22.57 11.82
CA ALA A 505 9.15 -21.74 11.98
C ALA A 505 10.25 -22.45 12.80
N LEU A 506 9.88 -23.16 13.87
CA LEU A 506 10.81 -23.93 14.71
C LEU A 506 11.48 -25.06 13.91
N ILE A 507 10.70 -25.85 13.16
CA ILE A 507 11.26 -26.92 12.32
C ILE A 507 12.27 -26.36 11.34
N SER A 508 11.95 -25.23 10.70
CA SER A 508 12.87 -24.55 9.79
C SER A 508 14.13 -24.01 10.50
N LYS A 509 13.98 -23.44 11.71
CA LYS A 509 15.10 -23.03 12.59
C LYS A 509 15.99 -24.21 12.94
N ASN A 510 15.41 -25.35 13.27
CA ASN A 510 16.17 -26.56 13.62
C ASN A 510 16.99 -27.06 12.43
N ILE A 511 16.45 -27.03 11.21
CA ILE A 511 17.21 -27.39 9.99
C ILE A 511 18.42 -26.46 9.81
N VAL A 512 18.28 -25.15 10.06
CA VAL A 512 19.39 -24.19 9.97
C VAL A 512 20.46 -24.51 11.03
N ASN A 513 20.05 -24.81 12.28
CA ASN A 513 20.96 -25.02 13.38
C ASN A 513 21.68 -26.38 13.32
N SER A 514 20.97 -27.46 12.98
CA SER A 514 21.54 -28.81 12.88
C SER A 514 22.30 -29.03 11.57
N LYS A 515 22.05 -28.22 10.52
CA LYS A 515 22.52 -28.47 9.15
C LYS A 515 22.03 -29.79 8.56
N GLU A 516 20.99 -30.38 9.13
CA GLU A 516 20.37 -31.61 8.67
C GLU A 516 19.05 -31.32 7.98
N PHE A 517 18.76 -31.99 6.88
CA PHE A 517 17.49 -31.82 6.13
C PHE A 517 16.29 -32.54 6.77
N MET A 518 16.47 -33.06 7.99
CA MET A 518 15.43 -33.74 8.73
C MET A 518 14.48 -32.73 9.42
N THR A 519 13.18 -33.01 9.37
CA THR A 519 12.17 -32.21 10.06
C THR A 519 12.11 -32.60 11.54
N LEU A 520 12.73 -31.81 12.39
CA LEU A 520 12.78 -32.03 13.84
C LEU A 520 11.88 -31.04 14.56
N TYR A 521 10.94 -31.57 15.34
CA TYR A 521 10.19 -30.79 16.32
C TYR A 521 10.68 -31.19 17.71
N TRP A 522 11.33 -30.27 18.41
CA TRP A 522 12.14 -30.55 19.60
C TRP A 522 13.22 -31.57 19.24
N ASP A 523 13.36 -32.67 20.01
CA ASP A 523 14.33 -33.73 19.76
C ASP A 523 13.76 -34.90 18.96
N LYS A 524 12.55 -34.78 18.43
CA LYS A 524 11.85 -35.87 17.75
C LYS A 524 11.62 -35.56 16.27
N ILE A 525 11.75 -36.59 15.44
CA ILE A 525 11.39 -36.50 14.03
C ILE A 525 9.88 -36.22 13.91
N TRP A 526 9.55 -35.22 13.14
CA TRP A 526 8.18 -34.80 12.94
C TRP A 526 7.64 -35.31 11.59
N PHE A 527 6.73 -36.26 11.66
CA PHE A 527 6.22 -36.96 10.47
C PHE A 527 4.98 -36.33 9.85
N GLU A 528 4.40 -35.27 10.43
CA GLU A 528 3.07 -34.80 10.03
C GLU A 528 2.98 -34.24 8.62
N LYS A 529 4.01 -33.63 8.10
CA LYS A 529 4.03 -32.98 6.79
C LYS A 529 5.33 -33.22 6.04
N PRO A 530 5.28 -33.23 4.68
CA PRO A 530 6.48 -33.29 3.86
C PRO A 530 7.35 -32.04 4.00
N PRO A 531 8.64 -32.11 3.64
CA PRO A 531 9.65 -31.15 4.09
C PRO A 531 9.82 -29.92 3.22
N LEU A 532 9.27 -29.84 2.01
CA LEU A 532 9.59 -28.80 1.05
C LEU A 532 9.40 -27.38 1.62
N TYR A 533 8.30 -27.15 2.35
CA TYR A 533 8.04 -25.85 2.97
C TYR A 533 9.16 -25.48 3.95
N PHE A 534 9.56 -26.41 4.79
CA PHE A 534 10.56 -26.22 5.83
C PHE A 534 11.96 -25.99 5.24
N TRP A 535 12.32 -26.73 4.20
CA TRP A 535 13.59 -26.59 3.52
C TRP A 535 13.76 -25.19 2.89
N VAL A 536 12.72 -24.72 2.20
CA VAL A 536 12.77 -23.41 1.56
C VAL A 536 12.72 -22.28 2.61
N THR A 537 11.94 -22.46 3.67
CA THR A 537 11.89 -21.49 4.77
C THR A 537 13.22 -21.48 5.54
N ALA A 538 13.85 -22.63 5.76
CA ALA A 538 15.18 -22.72 6.35
C ALA A 538 16.23 -22.02 5.49
N ALA A 539 16.20 -22.18 4.17
CA ALA A 539 17.08 -21.43 3.27
C ALA A 539 16.87 -19.92 3.38
N PHE A 540 15.64 -19.43 3.51
CA PHE A 540 15.39 -18.01 3.77
C PHE A 540 15.91 -17.58 5.16
N MET A 541 15.79 -18.42 6.18
CA MET A 541 16.35 -18.14 7.51
C MET A 541 17.88 -18.13 7.50
N ASP A 542 18.51 -19.00 6.72
CA ASP A 542 19.97 -19.02 6.58
C ASP A 542 20.50 -17.74 5.87
N ILE A 543 19.77 -17.26 4.85
CA ILE A 543 20.13 -16.06 4.07
C ILE A 543 19.79 -14.76 4.81
N PHE A 544 18.60 -14.64 5.39
CA PHE A 544 18.06 -13.40 5.97
C PHE A 544 18.12 -13.36 7.51
N GLY A 545 18.65 -14.39 8.13
CA GLY A 545 18.67 -14.56 9.58
C GLY A 545 17.41 -15.23 10.12
N ILE A 546 17.52 -15.87 11.29
CA ILE A 546 16.40 -16.52 11.99
C ILE A 546 15.53 -15.44 12.62
N ALA A 547 14.42 -15.11 11.95
CA ALA A 547 13.49 -14.06 12.34
C ALA A 547 12.08 -14.36 11.82
N GLU A 548 11.08 -13.69 12.37
CA GLU A 548 9.68 -13.81 11.93
C GLU A 548 9.49 -13.42 10.46
N PHE A 549 10.27 -12.45 9.98
CA PHE A 549 10.25 -12.06 8.57
C PHE A 549 10.63 -13.22 7.64
N SER A 550 11.76 -13.86 7.91
CA SER A 550 12.27 -14.98 7.11
C SER A 550 11.37 -16.22 7.21
N ALA A 551 10.77 -16.47 8.39
CA ALA A 551 9.79 -17.52 8.58
C ALA A 551 8.54 -17.34 7.70
N ARG A 552 8.08 -16.10 7.50
CA ARG A 552 6.86 -15.75 6.75
C ARG A 552 7.08 -15.53 5.26
N LEU A 553 8.33 -15.33 4.83
CA LEU A 553 8.68 -14.87 3.49
C LEU A 553 8.16 -15.81 2.39
N LEU A 554 8.25 -17.14 2.58
CA LEU A 554 7.77 -18.10 1.59
C LEU A 554 6.25 -18.02 1.36
N SER A 555 5.49 -17.90 2.45
CA SER A 555 4.02 -17.72 2.36
C SER A 555 3.66 -16.39 1.69
N ALA A 556 4.39 -15.32 2.00
CA ALA A 556 4.19 -14.00 1.40
C ALA A 556 4.45 -14.00 -0.12
N LEU A 557 5.55 -14.60 -0.56
CA LEU A 557 5.88 -14.77 -1.98
C LEU A 557 4.86 -15.66 -2.70
N SER A 558 4.41 -16.72 -2.07
CA SER A 558 3.38 -17.61 -2.59
C SER A 558 2.04 -16.88 -2.74
N GLY A 559 1.64 -16.08 -1.75
CA GLY A 559 0.43 -15.25 -1.82
C GLY A 559 0.49 -14.22 -2.94
N LEU A 560 1.61 -13.51 -3.10
CA LEU A 560 1.82 -12.60 -4.22
C LEU A 560 1.75 -13.34 -5.57
N GLY A 561 2.36 -14.51 -5.66
CA GLY A 561 2.30 -15.36 -6.85
C GLY A 561 0.87 -15.77 -7.22
N MET A 562 0.04 -16.12 -6.23
CA MET A 562 -1.39 -16.44 -6.45
C MET A 562 -2.16 -15.23 -7.01
N VAL A 563 -1.91 -14.01 -6.50
CA VAL A 563 -2.54 -12.78 -7.03
C VAL A 563 -2.13 -12.56 -8.48
N ILE A 564 -0.84 -12.66 -8.80
CA ILE A 564 -0.31 -12.51 -10.17
C ILE A 564 -0.95 -13.52 -11.12
N ILE A 565 -0.96 -14.80 -10.74
CA ILE A 565 -1.54 -15.88 -11.57
C ILE A 565 -3.02 -15.63 -11.78
N THR A 566 -3.77 -15.25 -10.74
CA THR A 566 -5.20 -14.92 -10.83
C THR A 566 -5.45 -13.83 -11.88
N ILE A 567 -4.67 -12.74 -11.83
CA ILE A 567 -4.81 -11.64 -12.80
C ILE A 567 -4.47 -12.11 -14.22
N VAL A 568 -3.33 -12.79 -14.40
CA VAL A 568 -2.86 -13.25 -15.73
C VAL A 568 -3.83 -14.25 -16.35
N PHE A 569 -4.27 -15.23 -15.57
CA PHE A 569 -5.24 -16.24 -15.99
C PHE A 569 -6.55 -15.60 -16.42
N THR A 570 -7.15 -14.80 -15.54
CA THR A 570 -8.45 -14.15 -15.81
C THR A 570 -8.36 -13.19 -17.00
N ARG A 571 -7.25 -12.44 -17.13
CA ARG A 571 -7.05 -11.51 -18.24
C ARG A 571 -7.05 -12.20 -19.61
N LYS A 572 -6.43 -13.38 -19.70
CA LYS A 572 -6.36 -14.15 -20.97
C LYS A 572 -7.70 -14.68 -21.44
N ILE A 573 -8.66 -14.86 -20.54
CA ILE A 573 -9.96 -15.45 -20.84
C ILE A 573 -11.05 -14.39 -20.91
N TYR A 574 -11.14 -13.50 -19.92
CA TYR A 574 -12.26 -12.56 -19.68
C TYR A 574 -11.88 -11.08 -19.82
N GLY A 575 -10.63 -10.79 -20.13
CA GLY A 575 -10.15 -9.43 -20.29
C GLY A 575 -9.74 -8.73 -18.99
N LYS A 576 -9.25 -7.50 -19.15
CA LYS A 576 -8.55 -6.78 -18.06
C LYS A 576 -9.42 -6.41 -16.87
N ASN A 577 -10.66 -5.98 -17.09
CA ASN A 577 -11.54 -5.50 -16.01
C ASN A 577 -11.91 -6.64 -15.05
N SER A 578 -12.27 -7.81 -15.60
CA SER A 578 -12.52 -9.02 -14.79
C SER A 578 -11.27 -9.47 -14.05
N ALA A 579 -10.10 -9.37 -14.69
CA ALA A 579 -8.82 -9.75 -14.10
C ALA A 579 -8.43 -8.89 -12.91
N TYR A 580 -8.54 -7.57 -13.04
CA TYR A 580 -8.18 -6.66 -11.95
C TYR A 580 -9.15 -6.80 -10.77
N LEU A 581 -10.44 -6.96 -11.06
CA LEU A 581 -11.42 -7.18 -10.00
C LEU A 581 -11.21 -8.54 -9.31
N ALA A 582 -10.93 -9.61 -10.04
CA ALA A 582 -10.63 -10.91 -9.45
C ALA A 582 -9.38 -10.89 -8.56
N GLY A 583 -8.28 -10.29 -9.04
CA GLY A 583 -7.07 -10.10 -8.24
C GLY A 583 -7.31 -9.24 -6.99
N PHE A 584 -8.14 -8.21 -7.11
CA PHE A 584 -8.52 -7.35 -6.01
C PHE A 584 -9.40 -8.07 -4.97
N ILE A 585 -10.40 -8.85 -5.41
CA ILE A 585 -11.23 -9.68 -4.53
C ILE A 585 -10.38 -10.68 -3.76
N LEU A 586 -9.46 -11.37 -4.45
CA LEU A 586 -8.54 -12.31 -3.80
C LEU A 586 -7.68 -11.60 -2.74
N LEU A 587 -7.04 -10.50 -3.11
CA LEU A 587 -6.16 -9.74 -2.23
C LEU A 587 -6.88 -9.19 -0.99
N THR A 588 -8.16 -8.87 -1.12
CA THR A 588 -8.99 -8.31 -0.05
C THR A 588 -9.86 -9.35 0.66
N THR A 589 -9.71 -10.62 0.32
CA THR A 589 -10.24 -11.73 1.11
C THR A 589 -9.43 -11.88 2.40
N THR A 590 -10.05 -11.64 3.56
CA THR A 590 -9.34 -11.49 4.84
C THR A 590 -8.49 -12.70 5.20
N GLN A 591 -9.02 -13.88 5.06
CA GLN A 591 -8.30 -15.12 5.38
C GLN A 591 -7.11 -15.37 4.43
N PHE A 592 -7.27 -15.08 3.15
CA PHE A 592 -6.17 -15.16 2.19
C PHE A 592 -5.01 -14.24 2.59
N LEU A 593 -5.33 -12.96 2.86
CA LEU A 593 -4.30 -11.98 3.22
C LEU A 593 -3.66 -12.30 4.57
N TYR A 594 -4.45 -12.77 5.55
CA TYR A 594 -3.95 -13.18 6.86
C TYR A 594 -2.92 -14.32 6.74
N TYR A 595 -3.28 -15.42 6.07
CA TYR A 595 -2.37 -16.56 5.93
C TYR A 595 -1.22 -16.31 4.96
N ALA A 596 -1.34 -15.44 3.98
CA ALA A 596 -0.21 -14.98 3.17
C ALA A 596 0.85 -14.24 3.99
N ARG A 597 0.48 -13.73 5.18
CA ARG A 597 1.36 -13.01 6.10
C ARG A 597 1.82 -13.83 7.31
N THR A 598 1.46 -15.09 7.38
CA THR A 598 1.85 -16.03 8.43
C THR A 598 2.67 -17.17 7.85
N SER A 599 3.51 -17.80 8.67
CA SER A 599 4.30 -18.95 8.24
C SER A 599 3.42 -20.20 8.12
N MET A 600 2.64 -20.28 7.02
CA MET A 600 1.65 -21.32 6.78
C MET A 600 1.85 -22.01 5.43
N LEU A 601 2.09 -23.31 5.48
CA LEU A 601 2.30 -24.15 4.28
C LEU A 601 1.08 -24.23 3.35
N ASP A 602 -0.11 -23.89 3.84
CA ASP A 602 -1.37 -23.93 3.09
C ASP A 602 -1.37 -22.93 1.91
N VAL A 603 -0.81 -21.75 2.11
CA VAL A 603 -0.70 -20.75 1.04
C VAL A 603 0.27 -21.22 -0.04
N THR A 604 1.41 -21.77 0.37
CA THR A 604 2.42 -22.28 -0.58
C THR A 604 1.90 -23.50 -1.37
N SER A 605 1.21 -24.43 -0.74
CA SER A 605 0.57 -25.54 -1.46
C SER A 605 -0.53 -25.06 -2.42
N SER A 606 -1.34 -24.08 -2.00
CA SER A 606 -2.36 -23.45 -2.86
C SER A 606 -1.77 -22.68 -4.03
N PHE A 607 -0.59 -22.07 -3.85
CA PHE A 607 0.15 -21.44 -4.95
C PHE A 607 0.54 -22.47 -6.02
N PHE A 608 1.11 -23.62 -5.63
CA PHE A 608 1.47 -24.66 -6.59
C PHE A 608 0.26 -25.26 -7.28
N ILE A 609 -0.86 -25.46 -6.58
CA ILE A 609 -2.15 -25.91 -7.16
C ILE A 609 -2.64 -24.88 -8.18
N THR A 610 -2.65 -23.58 -7.81
CA THR A 610 -3.07 -22.50 -8.69
C THR A 610 -2.20 -22.41 -9.94
N ALA A 611 -0.88 -22.52 -9.78
CA ALA A 611 0.06 -22.51 -10.88
C ALA A 611 -0.13 -23.72 -11.82
N ALA A 612 -0.33 -24.92 -11.27
CA ALA A 612 -0.59 -26.14 -12.04
C ALA A 612 -1.87 -26.02 -12.89
N LEU A 613 -2.98 -25.60 -12.27
CA LEU A 613 -4.27 -25.46 -12.94
C LEU A 613 -4.26 -24.33 -13.98
N ALA A 614 -3.67 -23.20 -13.67
CA ALA A 614 -3.53 -22.10 -14.61
C ALA A 614 -2.64 -22.48 -15.81
N LEU A 615 -1.51 -23.13 -15.55
CA LEU A 615 -0.61 -23.61 -16.60
C LEU A 615 -1.30 -24.64 -17.50
N TYR A 616 -2.02 -25.60 -16.89
CA TYR A 616 -2.76 -26.61 -17.62
C TYR A 616 -3.78 -26.01 -18.59
N TYR A 617 -4.60 -25.09 -18.12
CA TYR A 617 -5.66 -24.49 -18.94
C TYR A 617 -5.12 -23.57 -20.03
N LEU A 618 -4.09 -22.75 -19.72
CA LEU A 618 -3.57 -21.74 -20.63
C LEU A 618 -2.56 -22.25 -21.66
N SER A 619 -2.01 -23.44 -21.48
CA SER A 619 -0.94 -23.98 -22.32
C SER A 619 -1.42 -25.09 -23.26
N PRO A 620 -0.76 -25.29 -24.41
CA PRO A 620 -1.03 -26.48 -25.23
C PRO A 620 -0.72 -27.76 -24.45
N ARG A 621 -1.54 -28.79 -24.63
CA ARG A 621 -1.37 -30.09 -23.95
C ARG A 621 -0.21 -30.92 -24.53
N ARG A 622 0.96 -30.31 -24.75
CA ARG A 622 2.21 -30.99 -25.12
C ARG A 622 2.83 -31.64 -23.89
N VAL A 623 3.60 -32.69 -24.09
CA VAL A 623 4.23 -33.44 -22.99
C VAL A 623 5.02 -32.55 -22.04
N ILE A 624 5.79 -31.60 -22.57
CA ILE A 624 6.57 -30.66 -21.71
C ILE A 624 5.68 -29.80 -20.78
N HIS A 625 4.52 -29.35 -21.24
CA HIS A 625 3.61 -28.57 -20.39
C HIS A 625 2.94 -29.46 -19.35
N LEU A 626 2.55 -30.68 -19.72
CA LEU A 626 2.01 -31.67 -18.80
C LEU A 626 3.05 -32.12 -17.77
N ALA A 627 4.32 -32.25 -18.16
CA ALA A 627 5.42 -32.52 -17.25
C ALA A 627 5.59 -31.40 -16.20
N LEU A 628 5.58 -30.13 -16.64
CA LEU A 628 5.64 -28.99 -15.73
C LEU A 628 4.41 -28.94 -14.78
N VAL A 629 3.22 -29.25 -15.29
CA VAL A 629 2.01 -29.37 -14.46
C VAL A 629 2.21 -30.47 -13.42
N GLY A 630 2.72 -31.64 -13.83
CA GLY A 630 3.03 -32.76 -12.93
C GLY A 630 4.04 -32.36 -11.84
N ILE A 631 5.11 -31.66 -12.20
CA ILE A 631 6.11 -31.15 -11.23
C ILE A 631 5.43 -30.20 -10.22
N LEU A 632 4.60 -29.27 -10.68
CA LEU A 632 3.86 -28.36 -9.77
C LEU A 632 2.91 -29.10 -8.83
N ILE A 633 2.23 -30.13 -9.34
CA ILE A 633 1.39 -31.04 -8.54
C ILE A 633 2.26 -31.77 -7.49
N GLY A 634 3.43 -32.25 -7.90
CA GLY A 634 4.39 -32.90 -6.99
C GLY A 634 4.91 -31.95 -5.90
N LEU A 635 5.21 -30.70 -6.25
CA LEU A 635 5.63 -29.68 -5.27
C LEU A 635 4.49 -29.33 -4.29
N ALA A 636 3.23 -29.30 -4.73
CA ALA A 636 2.09 -29.17 -3.83
C ALA A 636 2.01 -30.37 -2.86
N GLY A 637 2.24 -31.57 -3.35
CA GLY A 637 2.32 -32.81 -2.54
C GLY A 637 3.47 -32.78 -1.54
N MET A 638 4.66 -32.33 -1.95
CA MET A 638 5.82 -32.17 -1.07
C MET A 638 5.68 -31.03 -0.07
N THR A 639 4.69 -30.15 -0.23
CA THR A 639 4.35 -29.10 0.73
C THR A 639 3.31 -29.58 1.76
N LYS A 640 2.23 -30.27 1.32
CA LYS A 640 1.11 -30.62 2.21
C LYS A 640 0.54 -32.04 2.01
N GLY A 641 1.31 -32.95 1.49
CA GLY A 641 0.86 -34.35 1.33
C GLY A 641 -0.29 -34.53 0.34
N ILE A 642 -1.39 -35.19 0.75
CA ILE A 642 -2.47 -35.67 -0.14
C ILE A 642 -3.16 -34.58 -0.98
N ILE A 643 -2.95 -33.32 -0.68
CA ILE A 643 -3.61 -32.20 -1.40
C ILE A 643 -3.28 -32.16 -2.91
N PHE A 644 -2.21 -32.84 -3.34
CA PHE A 644 -1.83 -32.99 -4.75
C PHE A 644 -2.91 -33.65 -5.61
N VAL A 645 -3.82 -34.42 -5.01
CA VAL A 645 -4.93 -35.07 -5.69
C VAL A 645 -5.94 -34.06 -6.25
N LEU A 646 -6.10 -32.90 -5.60
CA LEU A 646 -7.07 -31.87 -5.99
C LEU A 646 -6.87 -31.33 -7.40
N PRO A 647 -5.69 -30.81 -7.80
CA PRO A 647 -5.50 -30.34 -9.17
C PRO A 647 -5.65 -31.44 -10.20
N LEU A 648 -5.24 -32.65 -9.88
CA LEU A 648 -5.41 -33.79 -10.77
C LEU A 648 -6.90 -34.15 -10.98
N ALA A 649 -7.69 -34.16 -9.90
CA ALA A 649 -9.13 -34.38 -9.97
C ALA A 649 -9.84 -33.30 -10.80
N VAL A 650 -9.47 -32.02 -10.64
CA VAL A 650 -10.02 -30.91 -11.44
C VAL A 650 -9.71 -31.09 -12.91
N ILE A 651 -8.46 -31.39 -13.25
CA ILE A 651 -8.01 -31.59 -14.63
C ILE A 651 -8.73 -32.77 -15.30
N LEU A 652 -8.77 -33.89 -14.63
CA LEU A 652 -9.42 -35.11 -15.18
C LEU A 652 -10.92 -34.93 -15.34
N SER A 653 -11.60 -34.34 -14.34
CA SER A 653 -13.03 -34.04 -14.44
C SER A 653 -13.34 -33.07 -15.58
N TYR A 654 -12.51 -32.03 -15.76
CA TYR A 654 -12.68 -31.12 -16.88
C TYR A 654 -12.52 -31.81 -18.24
N GLU A 655 -11.48 -32.64 -18.44
CA GLU A 655 -11.29 -33.35 -19.68
C GLU A 655 -12.40 -34.37 -19.94
N ALA A 656 -12.86 -35.08 -18.90
CA ALA A 656 -13.98 -36.02 -19.02
C ALA A 656 -15.27 -35.30 -19.46
N ILE A 657 -15.65 -34.22 -18.78
CA ILE A 657 -16.87 -33.46 -19.12
C ILE A 657 -16.76 -32.87 -20.52
N ARG A 658 -15.62 -32.28 -20.88
CA ARG A 658 -15.39 -31.72 -22.21
C ARG A 658 -15.47 -32.77 -23.31
N GLY A 659 -14.78 -33.87 -23.13
CA GLY A 659 -14.73 -34.93 -24.13
C GLY A 659 -16.07 -35.67 -24.30
N LEU A 660 -16.78 -35.97 -23.20
CA LEU A 660 -18.04 -36.72 -23.24
C LEU A 660 -19.23 -35.84 -23.62
N LEU A 661 -19.33 -34.63 -23.14
CA LEU A 661 -20.52 -33.77 -23.32
C LEU A 661 -20.37 -32.79 -24.48
N ILE A 662 -19.16 -32.27 -24.75
CA ILE A 662 -18.92 -31.25 -25.77
C ILE A 662 -18.41 -31.89 -27.07
N GLU A 663 -17.33 -32.70 -27.02
CA GLU A 663 -16.71 -33.34 -28.20
C GLU A 663 -17.42 -34.60 -28.60
N LYS A 664 -18.17 -35.24 -27.69
CA LYS A 664 -18.99 -36.45 -27.88
C LYS A 664 -18.23 -37.65 -28.51
N ASN A 665 -16.93 -37.75 -28.17
CA ASN A 665 -16.08 -38.84 -28.69
C ASN A 665 -15.38 -39.55 -27.54
N ILE A 666 -15.87 -40.72 -27.21
CA ILE A 666 -15.38 -41.53 -26.09
C ILE A 666 -13.93 -41.98 -26.30
N LYS A 667 -13.55 -42.41 -27.51
CA LYS A 667 -12.20 -42.91 -27.80
C LYS A 667 -11.14 -41.84 -27.61
N THR A 668 -11.37 -40.66 -28.17
CA THR A 668 -10.44 -39.50 -27.99
C THR A 668 -10.41 -39.00 -26.56
N THR A 669 -11.55 -39.03 -25.86
CA THR A 669 -11.64 -38.64 -24.44
C THR A 669 -10.79 -39.56 -23.57
N VAL A 670 -10.96 -40.87 -23.71
CA VAL A 670 -10.19 -41.87 -22.93
C VAL A 670 -8.69 -41.73 -23.22
N ALA A 671 -8.31 -41.61 -24.49
CA ALA A 671 -6.91 -41.42 -24.87
C ALA A 671 -6.32 -40.14 -24.27
N THR A 672 -7.07 -39.03 -24.27
CA THR A 672 -6.66 -37.76 -23.65
C THR A 672 -6.53 -37.88 -22.13
N LEU A 673 -7.51 -38.50 -21.48
CA LEU A 673 -7.48 -38.74 -20.03
C LEU A 673 -6.27 -39.57 -19.62
N LEU A 674 -6.01 -40.66 -20.33
CA LEU A 674 -4.86 -41.54 -20.09
C LEU A 674 -3.54 -40.77 -20.30
N LYS A 675 -3.40 -40.07 -21.40
CA LYS A 675 -2.20 -39.26 -21.67
C LYS A 675 -1.97 -38.22 -20.58
N VAL A 676 -2.99 -37.43 -20.22
CA VAL A 676 -2.91 -36.38 -19.21
C VAL A 676 -2.59 -37.00 -17.86
N PHE A 677 -3.32 -38.02 -17.43
CA PHE A 677 -3.12 -38.70 -16.16
C PHE A 677 -1.71 -39.31 -16.07
N LEU A 678 -1.31 -40.13 -17.01
CA LEU A 678 -0.03 -40.82 -16.95
C LEU A 678 1.15 -39.82 -16.95
N THR A 679 1.09 -38.80 -17.81
CA THR A 679 2.17 -37.83 -17.87
C THR A 679 2.25 -36.97 -16.58
N THR A 680 1.13 -36.42 -16.13
CA THR A 680 1.14 -35.56 -14.94
C THR A 680 1.44 -36.35 -13.65
N ALA A 681 0.87 -37.58 -13.52
CA ALA A 681 1.14 -38.44 -12.38
C ALA A 681 2.61 -38.90 -12.35
N PHE A 682 3.18 -39.28 -13.50
CA PHE A 682 4.59 -39.68 -13.57
C PHE A 682 5.52 -38.57 -13.04
N PHE A 683 5.39 -37.34 -13.54
CA PHE A 683 6.24 -36.24 -13.10
C PHE A 683 5.91 -35.78 -11.67
N ALA A 684 4.66 -35.90 -11.21
CA ALA A 684 4.32 -35.63 -9.81
C ALA A 684 4.95 -36.66 -8.87
N LEU A 685 4.87 -37.94 -9.22
CA LEU A 685 5.49 -39.03 -8.45
C LEU A 685 7.04 -38.90 -8.43
N LEU A 686 7.63 -38.49 -9.53
CA LEU A 686 9.08 -38.23 -9.58
C LEU A 686 9.56 -37.21 -8.55
N VAL A 687 8.71 -36.26 -8.20
CA VAL A 687 8.99 -35.25 -7.15
C VAL A 687 8.64 -35.78 -5.77
N ILE A 688 7.54 -36.54 -5.62
CA ILE A 688 7.01 -36.99 -4.33
C ILE A 688 7.77 -38.20 -3.78
N LEU A 689 8.02 -39.21 -4.65
CA LEU A 689 8.52 -40.53 -4.24
C LEU A 689 9.90 -40.51 -3.55
N PRO A 690 10.91 -39.74 -4.00
CA PRO A 690 12.24 -39.84 -3.40
C PRO A 690 12.24 -39.63 -1.88
N TRP A 691 11.57 -38.62 -1.38
CA TRP A 691 11.48 -38.36 0.04
C TRP A 691 10.63 -39.40 0.78
N HIS A 692 9.47 -39.79 0.24
CA HIS A 692 8.61 -40.76 0.88
C HIS A 692 9.26 -42.13 0.98
N LEU A 693 9.96 -42.57 -0.08
CA LEU A 693 10.70 -43.85 -0.06
C LEU A 693 11.87 -43.80 0.95
N TYR A 694 12.58 -42.69 1.01
CA TYR A 694 13.61 -42.50 2.04
C TYR A 694 13.03 -42.63 3.45
N MET A 695 11.92 -41.96 3.74
CA MET A 695 11.27 -41.96 5.06
C MET A 695 10.71 -43.36 5.41
N ILE A 696 10.16 -44.06 4.44
CA ILE A 696 9.71 -45.44 4.63
C ILE A 696 10.90 -46.36 4.95
N ASN A 697 12.00 -46.25 4.22
CA ASN A 697 13.17 -47.06 4.43
C ASN A 697 13.87 -46.71 5.79
N ALA A 698 13.98 -45.44 6.14
CA ALA A 698 14.69 -45.01 7.36
C ALA A 698 13.85 -45.25 8.65
N HIS A 699 12.51 -45.09 8.57
CA HIS A 699 11.65 -45.03 9.76
C HIS A 699 10.52 -46.08 9.74
N GLY A 700 10.34 -46.81 8.66
CA GLY A 700 9.46 -47.97 8.53
C GLY A 700 8.03 -47.72 9.02
N LYS A 701 7.53 -48.60 9.88
CA LYS A 701 6.17 -48.55 10.44
C LYS A 701 5.86 -47.26 11.22
N ALA A 702 6.84 -46.65 11.85
CA ALA A 702 6.62 -45.42 12.62
C ALA A 702 6.18 -44.26 11.72
N PHE A 703 6.84 -44.10 10.56
CA PHE A 703 6.43 -43.11 9.55
C PHE A 703 5.08 -43.45 8.91
N ILE A 704 4.88 -44.71 8.51
CA ILE A 704 3.62 -45.14 7.86
C ILE A 704 2.42 -44.93 8.78
N ASN A 705 2.52 -45.35 10.05
CA ASN A 705 1.43 -45.18 11.01
C ASN A 705 1.13 -43.71 11.31
N SER A 706 2.16 -42.89 11.54
CA SER A 706 1.95 -41.48 11.83
C SER A 706 1.47 -40.69 10.62
N TYR A 707 2.17 -40.79 9.48
CA TYR A 707 1.88 -39.97 8.31
C TYR A 707 0.63 -40.39 7.56
N PHE A 708 0.54 -41.67 7.15
CA PHE A 708 -0.58 -42.14 6.31
C PHE A 708 -1.82 -42.50 7.14
N PHE A 709 -1.67 -43.25 8.21
CA PHE A 709 -2.84 -43.71 8.97
C PHE A 709 -3.39 -42.57 9.86
N TYR A 710 -2.60 -41.97 10.73
CA TYR A 710 -3.10 -40.99 11.68
C TYR A 710 -3.41 -39.64 10.99
N HIS A 711 -2.41 -39.05 10.31
CA HIS A 711 -2.55 -37.68 9.77
C HIS A 711 -3.36 -37.59 8.47
N ILE A 712 -3.57 -38.67 7.71
CA ILE A 712 -4.37 -38.65 6.50
C ILE A 712 -5.69 -39.39 6.71
N LEU A 713 -5.69 -40.67 7.00
CA LEU A 713 -6.90 -41.50 7.02
C LEU A 713 -7.77 -41.23 8.24
N GLU A 714 -7.20 -41.28 9.45
CA GLU A 714 -7.97 -41.08 10.67
C GLU A 714 -8.49 -39.64 10.80
N ARG A 715 -7.68 -38.62 10.42
CA ARG A 715 -8.11 -37.24 10.38
C ARG A 715 -9.23 -36.97 9.38
N ALA A 716 -9.32 -37.74 8.30
CA ALA A 716 -10.41 -37.62 7.32
C ALA A 716 -11.70 -38.25 7.82
N SER A 717 -11.61 -39.35 8.55
CA SER A 717 -12.74 -40.20 8.94
C SER A 717 -13.30 -39.97 10.33
N THR A 718 -12.48 -39.39 11.25
CA THR A 718 -12.87 -39.19 12.65
C THR A 718 -12.67 -37.74 13.10
N SER A 719 -13.32 -37.36 14.21
CA SER A 719 -13.10 -36.06 14.85
C SER A 719 -11.89 -36.14 15.77
N ILE A 720 -10.75 -35.69 15.27
CA ILE A 720 -9.55 -35.58 16.07
C ILE A 720 -9.51 -34.22 16.76
N GLU A 721 -9.12 -34.15 18.04
CA GLU A 721 -8.96 -32.92 18.82
C GLU A 721 -10.20 -32.00 18.80
N ASP A 722 -11.40 -32.55 18.87
CA ASP A 722 -12.71 -31.82 18.83
C ASP A 722 -12.90 -30.91 17.59
N LYS A 723 -12.23 -31.23 16.48
CA LYS A 723 -12.29 -30.46 15.22
C LYS A 723 -13.39 -30.92 14.26
N GLY A 724 -14.30 -31.81 14.70
CA GLY A 724 -15.47 -32.22 13.93
C GLY A 724 -16.40 -31.05 13.65
N LYS A 725 -16.76 -30.82 12.38
CA LYS A 725 -17.65 -29.73 11.95
C LYS A 725 -18.65 -30.24 10.90
N PRO A 726 -19.88 -29.62 10.83
CA PRO A 726 -20.91 -30.01 9.85
C PRO A 726 -20.43 -29.89 8.41
N PHE A 727 -21.08 -30.60 7.49
CA PHE A 727 -20.72 -30.63 6.08
C PHE A 727 -20.64 -29.24 5.43
N LEU A 728 -21.61 -28.37 5.68
CA LEU A 728 -21.67 -27.01 5.12
C LEU A 728 -20.89 -25.94 5.93
N TRP A 729 -20.10 -26.35 6.94
CA TRP A 729 -19.38 -25.40 7.78
C TRP A 729 -18.48 -24.43 7.01
N TYR A 730 -17.91 -24.86 5.89
CA TYR A 730 -17.08 -23.98 5.07
C TYR A 730 -17.85 -22.83 4.42
N LEU A 731 -19.17 -22.88 4.28
CA LEU A 731 -19.96 -21.70 3.89
C LEU A 731 -19.91 -20.61 4.96
N VAL A 732 -19.90 -21.00 6.24
CA VAL A 732 -19.71 -20.03 7.34
C VAL A 732 -18.31 -19.43 7.30
N VAL A 733 -17.28 -20.25 7.04
CA VAL A 733 -15.90 -19.77 6.89
C VAL A 733 -15.79 -18.80 5.71
N LEU A 734 -16.39 -19.11 4.57
CA LEU A 734 -16.42 -18.22 3.41
C LEU A 734 -17.14 -16.90 3.70
N LYS A 735 -18.27 -16.95 4.45
CA LYS A 735 -18.99 -15.72 4.86
C LYS A 735 -18.09 -14.80 5.68
N VAL A 736 -17.36 -15.34 6.65
CA VAL A 736 -16.46 -14.57 7.52
C VAL A 736 -15.23 -14.08 6.76
N SER A 737 -14.65 -14.88 5.88
CA SER A 737 -13.41 -14.56 5.19
C SER A 737 -13.59 -13.64 3.97
N MET A 738 -14.65 -13.84 3.19
CA MET A 738 -14.95 -13.04 2.00
C MET A 738 -15.78 -11.79 2.32
N ARG A 739 -16.46 -11.76 3.46
CA ARG A 739 -17.24 -10.61 3.98
C ARG A 739 -18.19 -10.04 2.91
N LEU A 740 -17.96 -8.79 2.47
CA LEU A 740 -18.77 -8.14 1.44
C LEU A 740 -18.84 -8.96 0.13
N TRP A 741 -17.73 -9.61 -0.25
CA TRP A 741 -17.67 -10.43 -1.44
C TRP A 741 -18.53 -11.68 -1.36
N PHE A 742 -18.87 -12.15 -0.15
CA PHE A 742 -19.78 -13.28 0.05
C PHE A 742 -21.20 -12.97 -0.46
N LEU A 743 -21.66 -11.72 -0.34
CA LEU A 743 -22.94 -11.30 -0.90
C LEU A 743 -22.96 -11.41 -2.43
N LEU A 744 -21.82 -11.18 -3.05
CA LEU A 744 -21.64 -11.32 -4.50
C LEU A 744 -21.46 -12.78 -4.92
N LEU A 745 -20.99 -13.64 -4.03
CA LEU A 745 -20.64 -15.02 -4.35
C LEU A 745 -21.84 -15.84 -4.84
N ILE A 746 -22.98 -15.76 -4.15
CA ILE A 746 -24.18 -16.53 -4.50
C ILE A 746 -24.70 -16.17 -5.91
N PRO A 747 -24.98 -14.90 -6.23
CA PRO A 747 -25.41 -14.54 -7.58
C PRO A 747 -24.35 -14.85 -8.65
N SER A 748 -23.05 -14.77 -8.30
CA SER A 748 -21.97 -15.08 -9.22
C SER A 748 -21.86 -16.58 -9.51
N MET A 749 -22.08 -17.44 -8.51
CA MET A 749 -22.14 -18.89 -8.71
C MET A 749 -23.34 -19.28 -9.60
N LEU A 750 -24.50 -18.69 -9.34
CA LEU A 750 -25.70 -18.90 -10.17
C LEU A 750 -25.46 -18.45 -11.62
N PHE A 751 -24.83 -17.29 -11.81
CA PHE A 751 -24.43 -16.80 -13.14
C PHE A 751 -23.50 -17.81 -13.84
N ALA A 752 -22.45 -18.26 -13.17
CA ALA A 752 -21.47 -19.18 -13.75
C ALA A 752 -22.10 -20.53 -14.10
N ILE A 753 -22.93 -21.09 -13.23
CA ILE A 753 -23.67 -22.33 -13.49
C ILE A 753 -24.64 -22.15 -14.67
N THR A 754 -25.40 -21.06 -14.70
CA THR A 754 -26.33 -20.76 -15.81
C THR A 754 -25.59 -20.59 -17.13
N ALA A 755 -24.39 -19.96 -17.11
CA ALA A 755 -23.56 -19.79 -18.29
C ALA A 755 -23.10 -21.13 -18.90
N VAL A 756 -22.79 -22.09 -18.05
CA VAL A 756 -22.31 -23.41 -18.48
C VAL A 756 -23.47 -24.34 -18.90
N VAL A 757 -24.58 -24.36 -18.13
CA VAL A 757 -25.66 -25.31 -18.32
C VAL A 757 -26.72 -24.81 -19.30
N LYS A 758 -27.08 -23.53 -19.26
CA LYS A 758 -28.17 -22.93 -20.04
C LYS A 758 -27.77 -21.57 -20.64
N LYS A 759 -26.75 -21.58 -21.51
CA LYS A 759 -26.21 -20.35 -22.16
C LYS A 759 -27.29 -19.50 -22.81
N ASP A 760 -28.31 -20.11 -23.40
CA ASP A 760 -29.42 -19.44 -24.08
C ASP A 760 -30.27 -18.58 -23.12
N LEU A 761 -30.31 -18.95 -21.84
CA LEU A 761 -31.02 -18.12 -20.84
C LEU A 761 -30.32 -16.80 -20.61
N LEU A 762 -28.99 -16.75 -20.63
CA LEU A 762 -28.22 -15.51 -20.54
C LEU A 762 -28.37 -14.65 -21.81
N ALA A 763 -28.48 -15.29 -22.97
CA ALA A 763 -28.74 -14.60 -24.23
C ALA A 763 -30.08 -13.85 -24.22
N LYS A 764 -31.12 -14.41 -23.57
CA LYS A 764 -32.45 -13.73 -23.40
C LYS A 764 -32.34 -12.42 -22.63
N ILE A 765 -31.37 -12.29 -21.76
CA ILE A 765 -31.08 -11.05 -21.03
C ILE A 765 -29.94 -10.26 -21.68
N ASN A 766 -29.64 -10.51 -22.96
CA ASN A 766 -28.58 -9.85 -23.75
C ASN A 766 -27.18 -9.95 -23.11
N ILE A 767 -26.84 -11.06 -22.45
CA ILE A 767 -25.49 -11.39 -22.01
C ILE A 767 -24.96 -12.48 -22.93
N TYR A 768 -23.98 -12.11 -23.75
CA TYR A 768 -23.37 -13.02 -24.72
C TYR A 768 -21.96 -13.40 -24.27
N LEU A 769 -21.73 -14.71 -24.09
CA LEU A 769 -20.44 -15.28 -23.76
C LEU A 769 -19.91 -16.07 -24.97
N SER A 770 -18.64 -15.89 -25.27
CA SER A 770 -17.93 -16.71 -26.26
C SER A 770 -17.81 -18.15 -25.77
N SER A 771 -17.61 -19.09 -26.68
CA SER A 771 -17.39 -20.50 -26.32
C SER A 771 -16.16 -20.67 -25.42
N LYS A 772 -15.12 -19.85 -25.60
CA LYS A 772 -13.94 -19.85 -24.75
C LYS A 772 -14.23 -19.36 -23.32
N GLU A 773 -15.10 -18.37 -23.17
CA GLU A 773 -15.48 -17.84 -21.84
C GLU A 773 -16.34 -18.86 -21.07
N VAL A 774 -17.25 -19.57 -21.77
CA VAL A 774 -18.07 -20.62 -21.18
C VAL A 774 -17.20 -21.83 -20.77
N ASP A 775 -16.28 -22.24 -21.63
CA ASP A 775 -15.32 -23.30 -21.33
C ASP A 775 -14.43 -22.96 -20.13
N GLY A 776 -13.96 -21.71 -20.05
CA GLY A 776 -13.24 -21.18 -18.89
C GLY A 776 -14.06 -21.23 -17.61
N LEU A 777 -15.36 -20.87 -17.67
CA LEU A 777 -16.24 -20.95 -16.49
C LEU A 777 -16.46 -22.39 -16.04
N LEU A 778 -16.58 -23.36 -16.97
CA LEU A 778 -16.65 -24.78 -16.62
C LEU A 778 -15.42 -25.22 -15.83
N PHE A 779 -14.22 -24.88 -16.33
CA PHE A 779 -12.97 -25.21 -15.66
C PHE A 779 -12.88 -24.57 -14.26
N ILE A 780 -13.22 -23.29 -14.13
CA ILE A 780 -13.15 -22.56 -12.86
C ILE A 780 -14.20 -23.06 -11.86
N LEU A 781 -15.40 -23.44 -12.32
CA LEU A 781 -16.43 -24.08 -11.49
C LEU A 781 -15.95 -25.41 -10.91
N LEU A 782 -15.34 -26.24 -11.72
CA LEU A 782 -14.75 -27.51 -11.25
C LEU A 782 -13.62 -27.25 -10.25
N TRP A 783 -12.78 -26.25 -10.53
CA TRP A 783 -11.73 -25.80 -9.61
C TRP A 783 -12.29 -25.31 -8.26
N ALA A 784 -13.47 -24.69 -8.24
CA ALA A 784 -14.12 -24.27 -7.00
C ALA A 784 -14.84 -25.45 -6.29
N LEU A 785 -15.63 -26.23 -7.03
CA LEU A 785 -16.51 -27.24 -6.47
C LEU A 785 -15.76 -28.47 -5.95
N ILE A 786 -14.77 -28.99 -6.70
CA ILE A 786 -14.05 -30.20 -6.29
C ILE A 786 -13.32 -30.00 -4.95
N PRO A 787 -12.50 -28.98 -4.73
CA PRO A 787 -11.91 -28.77 -3.41
C PRO A 787 -12.95 -28.45 -2.32
N PHE A 788 -14.04 -27.75 -2.65
CA PHE A 788 -15.11 -27.48 -1.68
C PHE A 788 -15.71 -28.80 -1.15
N PHE A 789 -16.12 -29.70 -2.03
CA PHE A 789 -16.69 -30.97 -1.63
C PHE A 789 -15.65 -31.87 -0.95
N PHE A 790 -14.43 -31.91 -1.45
CA PHE A 790 -13.35 -32.70 -0.87
C PHE A 790 -13.13 -32.34 0.63
N PHE A 791 -12.99 -31.06 0.94
CA PHE A 791 -12.81 -30.65 2.31
C PHE A 791 -14.11 -30.72 3.14
N SER A 792 -15.28 -30.58 2.52
CA SER A 792 -16.56 -30.69 3.22
C SER A 792 -16.89 -32.12 3.65
N ILE A 793 -16.41 -33.13 2.93
CA ILE A 793 -16.58 -34.52 3.27
C ILE A 793 -15.74 -34.94 4.48
N SER A 794 -14.53 -34.37 4.62
CA SER A 794 -13.68 -34.64 5.80
C SER A 794 -14.40 -34.30 7.10
N VAL A 795 -14.28 -35.16 8.12
CA VAL A 795 -14.90 -34.92 9.44
C VAL A 795 -14.17 -33.82 10.19
N SER A 796 -12.86 -33.93 10.30
CA SER A 796 -12.03 -32.90 10.95
C SER A 796 -11.76 -31.74 9.99
N LYS A 797 -12.16 -30.51 10.37
CA LYS A 797 -12.09 -29.32 9.51
C LYS A 797 -11.32 -28.20 10.19
N LEU A 798 -10.39 -27.61 9.44
CA LEU A 798 -9.66 -26.41 9.85
C LEU A 798 -9.95 -25.26 8.87
N ILE A 799 -9.92 -24.04 9.39
CA ILE A 799 -10.32 -22.84 8.64
C ILE A 799 -9.46 -22.66 7.39
N TRP A 800 -8.17 -22.97 7.45
CA TRP A 800 -7.20 -22.75 6.37
C TRP A 800 -7.21 -23.84 5.29
N TYR A 801 -7.93 -24.96 5.46
CA TYR A 801 -7.97 -26.01 4.44
C TYR A 801 -8.57 -25.53 3.12
N ILE A 802 -9.50 -24.57 3.14
CA ILE A 802 -10.13 -24.04 1.94
C ILE A 802 -9.32 -22.97 1.21
N MET A 803 -8.05 -22.77 1.55
CA MET A 803 -7.18 -21.79 0.89
C MET A 803 -7.18 -21.93 -0.66
N PRO A 804 -7.17 -23.15 -1.26
CA PRO A 804 -7.22 -23.32 -2.71
C PRO A 804 -8.50 -22.81 -3.39
N LEU A 805 -9.60 -22.60 -2.62
CA LEU A 805 -10.88 -22.15 -3.16
C LEU A 805 -10.90 -20.65 -3.46
N TYR A 806 -10.12 -19.83 -2.76
CA TYR A 806 -10.25 -18.38 -2.89
C TYR A 806 -9.94 -17.86 -4.29
N VAL A 807 -9.02 -18.50 -5.01
CA VAL A 807 -8.69 -18.11 -6.39
C VAL A 807 -9.88 -18.29 -7.35
N PRO A 808 -10.46 -19.50 -7.51
CA PRO A 808 -11.59 -19.65 -8.42
C PRO A 808 -12.82 -18.87 -7.98
N LEU A 809 -13.09 -18.72 -6.69
CA LEU A 809 -14.21 -17.91 -6.20
C LEU A 809 -14.02 -16.41 -6.51
N ALA A 810 -12.83 -15.90 -6.35
CA ALA A 810 -12.50 -14.51 -6.71
C ALA A 810 -12.67 -14.28 -8.23
N ILE A 811 -12.26 -15.25 -9.06
CA ILE A 811 -12.44 -15.20 -10.52
C ILE A 811 -13.92 -15.19 -10.88
N ILE A 812 -14.71 -16.11 -10.33
CA ILE A 812 -16.17 -16.20 -10.59
C ILE A 812 -16.84 -14.89 -10.21
N CYS A 813 -16.56 -14.34 -9.02
CA CYS A 813 -17.13 -13.07 -8.58
C CYS A 813 -16.72 -11.91 -9.50
N GLY A 814 -15.44 -11.81 -9.85
CA GLY A 814 -14.92 -10.74 -10.70
C GLY A 814 -15.48 -10.75 -12.11
N VAL A 815 -15.58 -11.94 -12.70
CA VAL A 815 -16.14 -12.14 -14.05
C VAL A 815 -17.63 -11.80 -14.06
N SER A 816 -18.40 -12.41 -13.17
CA SER A 816 -19.86 -12.23 -13.11
C SER A 816 -20.25 -10.78 -12.87
N PHE A 817 -19.59 -10.11 -11.94
CA PHE A 817 -19.84 -8.70 -11.63
C PHE A 817 -19.60 -7.80 -12.85
N VAL A 818 -18.49 -8.00 -13.57
CA VAL A 818 -18.17 -7.19 -14.75
C VAL A 818 -19.19 -7.39 -15.86
N PHE A 819 -19.63 -8.64 -16.11
CA PHE A 819 -20.66 -8.92 -17.12
C PHE A 819 -22.02 -8.29 -16.73
N LEU A 820 -22.44 -8.40 -15.48
CA LEU A 820 -23.69 -7.82 -14.98
C LEU A 820 -23.68 -6.29 -15.05
N ILE A 821 -22.57 -5.67 -14.66
CA ILE A 821 -22.42 -4.20 -14.73
C ILE A 821 -22.43 -3.71 -16.17
N ARG A 822 -21.70 -4.34 -17.06
CA ARG A 822 -21.74 -3.99 -18.50
C ARG A 822 -23.18 -4.01 -19.03
N ARG A 823 -23.95 -5.01 -18.63
CA ARG A 823 -25.36 -5.12 -19.01
C ARG A 823 -26.22 -3.98 -18.45
N PHE A 824 -26.02 -3.64 -17.17
CA PHE A 824 -26.74 -2.55 -16.54
C PHE A 824 -26.52 -1.22 -17.25
N PHE A 825 -25.27 -0.86 -17.54
CA PHE A 825 -24.94 0.39 -18.23
C PHE A 825 -25.40 0.41 -19.70
N ALA A 826 -25.39 -0.72 -20.39
CA ALA A 826 -25.92 -0.84 -21.73
C ALA A 826 -27.44 -0.59 -21.75
N PHE A 827 -28.18 -1.14 -20.78
CA PHE A 827 -29.63 -0.97 -20.63
C PHE A 827 -30.01 0.50 -20.41
N ARG A 828 -29.27 1.23 -19.60
CA ARG A 828 -29.52 2.65 -19.25
C ARG A 828 -28.92 3.64 -20.25
N LYS A 829 -28.31 3.19 -21.36
CA LYS A 829 -27.60 4.05 -22.33
C LYS A 829 -26.50 4.93 -21.66
N LEU A 830 -25.99 4.53 -20.55
CA LEU A 830 -25.00 5.24 -19.72
C LEU A 830 -23.56 4.75 -19.97
N ALA A 831 -23.27 4.24 -21.15
CA ALA A 831 -21.96 3.68 -21.49
C ALA A 831 -20.78 4.66 -21.26
N ALA A 832 -21.02 5.96 -21.42
CA ALA A 832 -20.02 7.00 -21.17
C ALA A 832 -19.59 7.09 -19.69
N PHE A 833 -20.48 6.71 -18.76
CA PHE A 833 -20.20 6.73 -17.32
C PHE A 833 -19.62 5.40 -16.79
N GLN A 834 -19.58 4.37 -17.62
CA GLN A 834 -19.15 3.03 -17.22
C GLN A 834 -17.69 3.04 -16.67
N ASP A 835 -16.77 3.70 -17.36
CA ASP A 835 -15.36 3.75 -16.96
C ASP A 835 -15.18 4.62 -15.71
N LEU A 836 -15.92 5.72 -15.60
CA LEU A 836 -15.93 6.57 -14.40
C LEU A 836 -16.52 5.81 -13.20
N PHE A 837 -17.56 5.01 -13.42
CA PHE A 837 -18.15 4.16 -12.40
C PHE A 837 -17.18 3.07 -11.94
N TYR A 838 -16.46 2.43 -12.86
CA TYR A 838 -15.43 1.44 -12.46
C TYR A 838 -14.32 2.09 -11.65
N LEU A 839 -13.84 3.28 -12.06
CA LEU A 839 -12.80 3.99 -11.33
C LEU A 839 -13.29 4.46 -9.95
N SER A 840 -14.47 5.06 -9.87
CA SER A 840 -15.05 5.53 -8.61
C SER A 840 -15.44 4.37 -7.69
N SER A 841 -16.04 3.29 -8.23
CA SER A 841 -16.35 2.09 -7.46
C SER A 841 -15.08 1.40 -6.96
N PHE A 842 -14.06 1.29 -7.79
CA PHE A 842 -12.75 0.75 -7.38
C PHE A 842 -12.13 1.62 -6.27
N THR A 843 -12.15 2.93 -6.43
CA THR A 843 -11.65 3.87 -5.41
C THR A 843 -12.43 3.76 -4.10
N LEU A 844 -13.75 3.75 -4.14
CA LEU A 844 -14.61 3.59 -2.95
C LEU A 844 -14.43 2.23 -2.28
N ILE A 845 -14.24 1.17 -3.06
CA ILE A 845 -13.96 -0.17 -2.55
C ILE A 845 -12.58 -0.22 -1.91
N VAL A 846 -11.55 0.37 -2.54
CA VAL A 846 -10.19 0.47 -1.96
C VAL A 846 -10.22 1.25 -0.65
N LEU A 847 -10.92 2.39 -0.60
CA LEU A 847 -11.06 3.20 0.60
C LEU A 847 -11.89 2.52 1.68
N GLY A 848 -13.01 1.91 1.32
CA GLY A 848 -13.84 1.15 2.25
C GLY A 848 -13.12 -0.06 2.84
N LEU A 849 -12.27 -0.71 2.05
CA LEU A 849 -11.46 -1.83 2.51
C LEU A 849 -10.22 -1.38 3.29
N ALA A 850 -9.58 -0.29 2.90
CA ALA A 850 -8.53 0.32 3.71
C ALA A 850 -9.06 0.71 5.09
N TYR A 851 -10.22 1.36 5.15
CA TYR A 851 -10.96 1.63 6.38
C TYR A 851 -11.24 0.35 7.17
N PHE A 852 -11.77 -0.67 6.51
CA PHE A 852 -12.11 -1.93 7.14
C PHE A 852 -10.88 -2.69 7.66
N TYR A 853 -9.74 -2.59 6.97
CA TYR A 853 -8.48 -3.20 7.40
C TYR A 853 -7.74 -2.38 8.47
N THR A 854 -7.97 -1.09 8.59
CA THR A 854 -7.46 -0.27 9.70
C THR A 854 -8.25 -0.46 10.97
N GLN A 855 -9.52 -0.84 10.86
CA GLN A 855 -10.40 -1.13 12.00
C GLN A 855 -10.21 -2.55 12.53
N LYS A 856 -9.39 -2.72 13.59
CA LYS A 856 -9.28 -3.94 14.45
C LYS A 856 -9.32 -5.26 13.68
N SER A 857 -8.74 -5.33 12.54
CA SER A 857 -9.00 -6.48 11.75
C SER A 857 -7.85 -7.45 11.78
N LEU A 858 -8.20 -8.65 11.63
CA LEU A 858 -7.52 -9.91 11.43
C LEU A 858 -6.15 -9.84 10.67
N VAL A 859 -5.81 -8.74 10.01
CA VAL A 859 -4.55 -8.58 9.26
C VAL A 859 -3.48 -7.87 10.06
N TYR A 860 -3.90 -6.94 10.93
CA TYR A 860 -3.04 -6.19 11.84
C TYR A 860 -3.48 -6.39 13.29
N THR A 861 -3.89 -7.62 13.63
CA THR A 861 -4.18 -8.00 15.00
C THR A 861 -3.00 -7.66 15.89
N GLY A 862 -3.28 -7.23 17.10
CA GLY A 862 -2.25 -7.02 18.10
C GLY A 862 -1.32 -8.23 18.21
N ASP A 863 -0.12 -8.01 18.64
CA ASP A 863 0.85 -9.08 18.86
C ASP A 863 0.42 -9.90 20.09
N PHE A 864 -0.33 -10.97 19.85
CA PHE A 864 -0.88 -11.81 20.93
C PHE A 864 0.20 -12.51 21.77
N ASN A 865 1.38 -12.71 21.21
CA ASN A 865 2.48 -13.39 21.88
C ASN A 865 3.63 -12.44 22.22
N ALA A 866 3.44 -11.13 22.11
CA ALA A 866 4.47 -10.14 22.43
C ALA A 866 5.04 -10.36 23.83
N SER A 867 4.17 -10.47 24.83
CA SER A 867 4.59 -10.67 26.22
C SER A 867 5.34 -11.97 26.42
N GLN A 868 4.92 -13.07 25.75
CA GLN A 868 5.64 -14.34 25.81
C GLN A 868 7.04 -14.23 25.17
N LYS A 869 7.11 -13.58 24.00
CA LYS A 869 8.39 -13.32 23.32
C LYS A 869 9.32 -12.46 24.18
N GLU A 870 8.82 -11.33 24.68
CA GLU A 870 9.61 -10.38 25.47
C GLU A 870 10.19 -11.01 26.74
N ILE A 871 9.37 -11.78 27.46
CA ILE A 871 9.86 -12.44 28.69
C ILE A 871 10.90 -13.52 28.40
N LEU A 872 10.76 -14.27 27.28
CA LEU A 872 11.73 -15.26 26.85
C LEU A 872 13.05 -14.62 26.39
N LEU A 873 12.98 -13.50 25.68
CA LEU A 873 14.17 -12.73 25.30
C LEU A 873 14.86 -12.10 26.52
N ALA A 874 14.11 -11.63 27.51
CA ALA A 874 14.67 -11.19 28.78
C ALA A 874 15.38 -12.35 29.51
N ALA A 875 14.78 -13.51 29.51
CA ALA A 875 15.38 -14.73 30.09
C ALA A 875 16.66 -15.17 29.35
N ASN A 876 16.73 -15.05 28.03
CA ASN A 876 17.97 -15.31 27.27
C ASN A 876 19.07 -14.32 27.63
N LYS A 877 18.73 -13.06 27.88
CA LYS A 877 19.70 -12.01 28.23
C LYS A 877 20.22 -12.16 29.67
N LEU A 878 19.33 -12.43 30.61
CA LEU A 878 19.67 -12.48 32.03
C LEU A 878 20.27 -13.84 32.44
N TYR A 879 19.78 -14.91 31.82
CA TYR A 879 20.10 -16.30 32.22
C TYR A 879 20.33 -17.19 30.99
N PRO A 880 21.35 -16.91 30.13
CA PRO A 880 21.57 -17.64 28.89
C PRO A 880 21.79 -19.15 29.12
N ASP A 881 22.59 -19.52 30.12
CA ASP A 881 22.99 -20.91 30.40
C ASP A 881 22.28 -21.54 31.61
N LYS A 882 21.35 -20.81 32.24
CA LYS A 882 20.62 -21.32 33.40
C LYS A 882 19.36 -22.05 32.98
N LEU A 883 19.07 -23.14 33.72
CA LEU A 883 17.80 -23.84 33.55
C LEU A 883 16.64 -22.97 34.04
N ILE A 884 15.65 -22.71 33.16
CA ILE A 884 14.44 -21.94 33.49
C ILE A 884 13.24 -22.87 33.50
N TRP A 885 12.48 -22.80 34.60
CA TRP A 885 11.20 -23.47 34.69
C TRP A 885 10.12 -22.64 34.06
N ILE A 886 9.33 -23.22 33.13
CA ILE A 886 8.34 -22.50 32.37
C ILE A 886 6.94 -23.00 32.69
N ASP A 887 6.09 -22.09 33.16
CA ASP A 887 4.67 -22.31 33.46
C ASP A 887 3.81 -21.31 32.68
N ARG A 888 2.69 -21.79 32.11
CA ARG A 888 1.68 -20.97 31.43
C ARG A 888 2.08 -20.32 30.10
N LEU A 889 3.21 -20.67 29.51
CA LEU A 889 3.59 -20.23 28.16
C LEU A 889 3.27 -21.32 27.13
N ASP A 890 3.02 -20.87 25.89
CA ASP A 890 2.75 -21.78 24.77
C ASP A 890 4.03 -22.48 24.33
N HIS A 891 4.02 -23.77 24.37
CA HIS A 891 5.20 -24.60 24.16
C HIS A 891 5.95 -24.36 22.84
N PRO A 892 5.29 -24.26 21.66
CA PRO A 892 5.99 -23.95 20.41
C PRO A 892 6.66 -22.57 20.41
N VAL A 893 6.07 -21.57 21.09
CA VAL A 893 6.62 -20.24 21.26
C VAL A 893 7.88 -20.28 22.10
N VAL A 894 7.85 -21.04 23.21
CA VAL A 894 9.03 -21.26 24.05
C VAL A 894 10.17 -21.88 23.26
N LEU A 895 9.91 -22.97 22.54
CA LEU A 895 10.93 -23.67 21.74
C LEU A 895 11.55 -22.78 20.66
N TYR A 896 10.79 -21.84 20.12
CA TYR A 896 11.31 -20.94 19.09
C TYR A 896 12.17 -19.81 19.67
N TYR A 897 11.70 -19.12 20.73
CA TYR A 897 12.34 -17.92 21.27
C TYR A 897 13.35 -18.17 22.40
N ARG A 898 13.24 -19.26 23.16
CA ARG A 898 14.23 -19.61 24.19
C ARG A 898 15.45 -20.27 23.56
N GLU A 899 16.64 -19.73 23.84
CA GLU A 899 17.93 -20.26 23.34
C GLU A 899 18.65 -21.15 24.37
N GLY A 900 18.46 -20.85 25.65
CA GLY A 900 19.07 -21.60 26.74
C GLY A 900 18.24 -22.80 27.24
N PRO A 901 18.74 -23.59 28.18
CA PRO A 901 18.04 -24.73 28.73
C PRO A 901 16.75 -24.31 29.46
N PHE A 902 15.72 -25.14 29.34
CA PHE A 902 14.48 -24.98 30.08
C PHE A 902 13.90 -26.32 30.49
N HIS A 903 13.17 -26.31 31.60
CA HIS A 903 12.44 -27.49 32.05
C HIS A 903 11.01 -27.36 31.57
N LYS A 904 10.54 -28.36 30.85
CA LYS A 904 9.12 -28.56 30.57
C LYS A 904 8.47 -29.08 31.87
N SER A 905 7.83 -28.18 32.62
CA SER A 905 6.73 -28.67 33.43
C SER A 905 5.63 -28.97 32.43
N GLU A 906 5.17 -30.20 32.31
CA GLU A 906 3.97 -30.54 31.57
C GLU A 906 2.86 -29.59 32.09
N PHE A 907 2.51 -28.55 31.47
CA PHE A 907 1.47 -27.52 31.67
C PHE A 907 0.38 -27.81 32.72
N LYS A 908 0.62 -28.76 33.60
CA LYS A 908 -0.22 -29.01 34.77
C LYS A 908 0.15 -27.97 35.82
N PRO A 909 -0.82 -27.25 36.37
CA PRO A 909 -0.54 -26.34 37.46
C PRO A 909 0.30 -27.06 38.50
N ILE A 910 1.31 -26.35 39.01
CA ILE A 910 2.12 -26.84 40.16
C ILE A 910 1.16 -27.04 41.31
N LYS A 911 0.42 -28.14 41.30
CA LYS A 911 -0.42 -28.53 42.41
C LYS A 911 0.52 -29.12 43.44
N GLY A 912 0.88 -28.29 44.41
CA GLY A 912 1.30 -28.77 45.74
C GLY A 912 2.65 -29.49 45.89
N LYS A 913 3.55 -29.46 44.89
CA LYS A 913 4.86 -30.06 45.01
C LYS A 913 5.97 -29.12 44.63
N LEU A 914 6.26 -28.21 45.48
CA LEU A 914 7.56 -27.53 45.53
C LEU A 914 8.65 -28.52 45.96
N TYR A 915 8.80 -29.63 45.25
CA TYR A 915 9.98 -30.54 45.47
C TYR A 915 11.30 -29.85 45.07
N ILE A 916 11.21 -28.73 44.38
CA ILE A 916 12.38 -27.98 43.90
C ILE A 916 13.07 -27.19 45.00
N VAL A 917 12.40 -26.86 46.09
CA VAL A 917 12.97 -26.09 47.20
C VAL A 917 13.93 -26.92 48.07
N ARG A 918 13.96 -28.23 47.87
CA ARG A 918 14.88 -29.11 48.69
C ARG A 918 16.32 -29.16 48.25
N SER A 919 16.67 -28.65 47.03
CA SER A 919 18.06 -28.73 46.56
C SER A 919 18.98 -27.62 47.04
N GLY A 920 18.46 -26.55 47.65
CA GLY A 920 19.29 -25.43 48.11
C GLY A 920 19.88 -24.55 46.98
N GLU A 921 19.63 -24.90 45.68
CA GLU A 921 20.14 -24.12 44.55
C GLU A 921 19.14 -23.05 44.11
N PRO A 922 19.61 -21.86 43.74
CA PRO A 922 18.75 -20.84 43.19
C PRO A 922 18.12 -21.33 41.88
N PHE A 923 16.81 -21.18 41.72
CA PHE A 923 16.15 -21.54 40.49
C PHE A 923 15.38 -20.36 39.88
N HIS A 924 15.28 -20.39 38.57
CA HIS A 924 14.64 -19.36 37.78
C HIS A 924 13.37 -19.93 37.13
N PHE A 925 12.29 -19.15 37.12
CA PHE A 925 11.04 -19.60 36.49
C PHE A 925 10.28 -18.44 35.83
N ILE A 926 9.46 -18.76 34.82
CA ILE A 926 8.53 -17.85 34.17
C ILE A 926 7.12 -18.35 34.43
N THR A 927 6.24 -17.47 34.88
CA THR A 927 4.80 -17.74 35.05
C THR A 927 3.97 -16.49 34.79
N ASN A 928 2.64 -16.59 34.77
CA ASN A 928 1.78 -15.40 34.66
C ASN A 928 1.69 -14.64 36.01
N GLN A 929 1.36 -13.33 35.93
CA GLN A 929 1.29 -12.47 37.11
C GLN A 929 0.35 -12.99 38.19
N ARG A 930 -0.83 -13.50 37.82
CA ARG A 930 -1.77 -14.08 38.79
C ARG A 930 -1.13 -15.21 39.58
N ARG A 931 -0.48 -16.13 38.89
CA ARG A 931 0.18 -17.26 39.52
C ARG A 931 1.40 -16.83 40.35
N PHE A 932 2.12 -15.84 39.86
CA PHE A 932 3.26 -15.27 40.61
C PHE A 932 2.79 -14.68 41.95
N THR A 933 1.69 -13.91 41.99
CA THR A 933 1.14 -13.37 43.24
C THR A 933 0.73 -14.47 44.19
N GLU A 934 0.12 -15.55 43.72
CA GLU A 934 -0.19 -16.73 44.56
C GLU A 934 1.07 -17.37 45.14
N LEU A 935 2.13 -17.49 44.36
CA LEU A 935 3.39 -18.04 44.79
C LEU A 935 4.13 -17.10 45.75
N GLN A 936 4.08 -15.79 45.53
CA GLN A 936 4.72 -14.79 46.39
C GLN A 936 4.12 -14.76 47.81
N LEU A 937 2.81 -15.03 47.93
CA LEU A 937 2.15 -15.19 49.25
C LEU A 937 2.69 -16.39 50.01
N LEU A 938 3.11 -17.46 49.31
CA LEU A 938 3.66 -18.66 49.91
C LEU A 938 5.18 -18.57 50.13
N PHE A 939 5.87 -17.78 49.31
CA PHE A 939 7.30 -17.59 49.29
C PHE A 939 7.67 -16.12 49.17
N PRO A 940 7.70 -15.38 50.28
CA PRO A 940 7.98 -13.93 50.29
C PRO A 940 9.37 -13.54 49.74
N THR A 941 10.29 -14.48 49.70
CA THR A 941 11.67 -14.28 49.20
C THR A 941 11.80 -14.33 47.68
N LEU A 942 10.72 -14.55 46.95
CA LEU A 942 10.72 -14.51 45.47
C LEU A 942 11.11 -13.14 44.98
N LYS A 943 12.12 -13.10 44.12
CA LYS A 943 12.60 -11.87 43.47
C LYS A 943 12.10 -11.82 42.03
N VAL A 944 11.56 -10.67 41.64
CA VAL A 944 11.16 -10.38 40.23
C VAL A 944 12.40 -9.92 39.48
N ASP A 945 12.78 -10.63 38.41
CA ASP A 945 13.94 -10.30 37.58
C ASP A 945 13.50 -9.54 36.29
N ALA A 946 12.33 -9.86 35.74
CA ALA A 946 11.71 -9.13 34.61
C ALA A 946 10.20 -9.32 34.58
N VAL A 947 9.51 -8.36 33.95
CA VAL A 947 8.08 -8.42 33.70
C VAL A 947 7.81 -8.05 32.26
N ALA A 948 6.96 -8.80 31.56
CA ALA A 948 6.50 -8.50 30.22
C ALA A 948 5.00 -8.83 30.10
N GLY A 949 4.17 -7.78 30.06
CA GLY A 949 2.70 -7.92 30.04
C GLY A 949 2.22 -8.76 31.23
N ASP A 950 1.53 -9.87 30.94
CA ASP A 950 1.00 -10.78 31.95
C ASP A 950 2.03 -11.81 32.50
N PHE A 951 3.30 -11.75 32.08
CA PHE A 951 4.31 -12.74 32.47
C PHE A 951 5.40 -12.13 33.34
N VAL A 952 5.88 -12.93 34.27
CA VAL A 952 6.94 -12.60 35.24
C VAL A 952 8.03 -13.65 35.14
N LEU A 953 9.27 -13.20 34.95
CA LEU A 953 10.48 -13.98 35.20
C LEU A 953 10.93 -13.71 36.62
N ALA A 954 11.05 -14.74 37.42
CA ALA A 954 11.42 -14.63 38.81
C ALA A 954 12.48 -15.64 39.19
N SER A 955 13.22 -15.30 40.25
CA SER A 955 14.23 -16.17 40.88
C SER A 955 13.88 -16.42 42.35
N TYR A 956 14.24 -17.59 42.80
CA TYR A 956 14.20 -18.00 44.19
C TYR A 956 15.60 -18.40 44.64
N SER A 957 16.07 -17.80 45.73
CA SER A 957 17.28 -18.23 46.42
C SER A 957 16.92 -18.46 47.88
N LEU A 958 17.32 -19.58 48.43
CA LEU A 958 17.39 -19.75 49.88
C LEU A 958 18.52 -18.84 50.36
N LEU A 959 18.21 -17.84 51.19
CA LEU A 959 19.18 -17.04 51.91
C LEU A 959 19.94 -17.94 52.89
#